data_adfe0da49b4b532093645432d856f35b
#
_entry.id   adfe0da49b4b532093645432d856f35b
#
_cell.length_a   1.000
_cell.length_b   1.000
_cell.length_c   1.000
_cell.angle_alpha   90.00
_cell.angle_beta   90.00
_cell.angle_gamma   90.00
#
_symmetry.space_group_name_H-M   'P 1'
#
loop_
_entity.id
_entity.type
_entity.pdbx_description
1 polymer ?
#
loop_
_entity_poly.entity_id
_entity_poly.type
_entity_poly.pdbx_seq_one_letter_code
_entity_poly.pdbx_strand_id
1 'polypeptide(L)'
;MNISFNWLKNYVNTTLSAEEISKVLTDIGLEVEGFEKIETIRGGLAGVVVGEVLTCEDHPDSDHLHITTVDVGGEAPLQIVCGAANCRQGLKVMCATVGAVLYPDGGEEEFKIKRSKIRGVESLGMLCAEDELGIGSSHAGISEWPADAVVGTPAKEYYNITDDYLIEVGLTPNRIDAGSHIGVARDLVAYLRAQGVEAELKLPSVEAFAVENNSAKIEVEVENTAACPHYTGVAVTGCKIAPSPEWMQNSLRAAGINPKNNLVDITNYVLFELGQPLHAFDMAKIEGNKIVVKNCAEGTSFVTLDGIERKLTADDLMICSAERPMCIAGVYGGLDSGVSDTTTDIFIESAYFNPVSVRKTAKRFGLNTDSSFRFERGIDPNIQIYALKRAALLFKELAGGTIASDIFDSNPEPVAPFRFDFSVARAKALIGKDIPTETFRTIIDALEVKIEKEEGDVWSVAVPPYRVDVQREADLIEDVLRIYGYNNVEVSEKVNSTLSYVQKPDKTRLTNLVADMLTARGYTEIMSNSLTKTAYYEGLQSYPVEKCVKIMNPLSADLGVMRQTLLFNTMEAVQLNANHRNGDLKIYEFGNCYFYNKVESKEGEEVAPLASYSENYRLAIAVTGLATPQSWNQKAEQASFYTLRAQIELLLRRFGLDIYALRTESLESDLFGDAVELYINNKPFVQMGQVNAKICKAFDLKQDVFFAEIDFDMLLKATRKHKVSATELSKYPEVKRDLALLVDKGVSFSQLRATAFATEKKLLKSVSLFDVYEGDKLPEGKKSYALSFILEDKNQTLNDKTIERTMSALQSAFEHKHGAQIR
;
A
#
# COMPACT_ATOMS: atom_id res chain seq x y z
N MET A 1 10.82 0.43 11.77
CA MET A 1 12.13 0.14 12.42
C MET A 1 12.25 0.99 13.67
N ASN A 2 12.45 0.34 14.81
CA ASN A 2 12.56 1.02 16.08
C ASN A 2 14.01 1.41 16.35
N ILE A 3 14.25 2.68 16.60
CA ILE A 3 15.57 3.27 16.89
C ILE A 3 15.55 3.84 18.31
N SER A 4 16.47 3.37 19.15
CA SER A 4 16.77 3.96 20.45
C SER A 4 17.67 5.18 20.25
N PHE A 5 17.29 6.32 20.80
CA PHE A 5 18.11 7.53 20.74
C PHE A 5 19.46 7.36 21.45
N ASN A 6 19.46 6.74 22.63
CA ASN A 6 20.68 6.51 23.40
C ASN A 6 21.61 5.53 22.66
N TRP A 7 21.07 4.50 22.03
CA TRP A 7 21.85 3.56 21.26
C TRP A 7 22.41 4.23 19.99
N LEU A 8 21.60 5.05 19.28
CA LEU A 8 22.04 5.80 18.10
C LEU A 8 23.24 6.73 18.41
N LYS A 9 23.22 7.39 19.59
CA LYS A 9 24.33 8.28 20.02
C LYS A 9 25.67 7.58 20.21
N ASN A 10 25.72 6.27 20.32
CA ASN A 10 26.97 5.53 20.36
C ASN A 10 27.75 5.62 19.01
N TYR A 11 27.01 5.85 17.91
CA TYR A 11 27.55 5.87 16.55
C TYR A 11 27.69 7.26 15.96
N VAL A 12 27.00 8.26 16.53
CA VAL A 12 27.05 9.66 16.04
C VAL A 12 27.28 10.60 17.21
N ASN A 13 28.34 11.41 17.10
CA ASN A 13 28.57 12.48 18.04
C ASN A 13 27.73 13.71 17.64
N THR A 14 26.61 13.92 18.31
CA THR A 14 25.68 15.04 18.03
C THR A 14 25.16 15.66 19.31
N THR A 15 24.90 16.97 19.26
CA THR A 15 24.25 17.74 20.34
C THR A 15 22.73 17.86 20.12
N LEU A 16 22.20 17.33 19.02
CA LEU A 16 20.76 17.39 18.74
C LEU A 16 19.97 16.57 19.77
N SER A 17 18.82 17.09 20.17
CA SER A 17 17.85 16.38 21.00
C SER A 17 17.17 15.26 20.18
N ALA A 18 16.47 14.36 20.88
CA ALA A 18 15.72 13.28 20.22
C ALA A 18 14.63 13.84 19.30
N GLU A 19 13.95 14.92 19.68
CA GLU A 19 12.94 15.61 18.89
C GLU A 19 13.53 16.23 17.61
N GLU A 20 14.71 16.86 17.73
CA GLU A 20 15.40 17.42 16.57
C GLU A 20 15.87 16.34 15.61
N ILE A 21 16.39 15.20 16.10
CA ILE A 21 16.76 14.05 15.29
C ILE A 21 15.54 13.46 14.58
N SER A 22 14.41 13.29 15.30
CA SER A 22 13.16 12.81 14.71
C SER A 22 12.72 13.65 13.49
N LYS A 23 12.82 14.98 13.63
CA LYS A 23 12.50 15.90 12.53
C LYS A 23 13.50 15.79 11.39
N VAL A 24 14.80 15.76 11.69
CA VAL A 24 15.85 15.62 10.68
C VAL A 24 15.69 14.34 9.88
N LEU A 25 15.43 13.20 10.55
CA LEU A 25 15.24 11.92 9.88
C LEU A 25 14.09 11.99 8.87
N THR A 26 12.95 12.56 9.26
CA THR A 26 11.82 12.77 8.33
C THR A 26 12.20 13.69 7.17
N ASP A 27 12.90 14.79 7.43
CA ASP A 27 13.31 15.76 6.40
C ASP A 27 14.26 15.14 5.35
N ILE A 28 15.06 14.13 5.74
CA ILE A 28 16.00 13.43 4.84
C ILE A 28 15.44 12.11 4.26
N GLY A 29 14.13 11.86 4.41
CA GLY A 29 13.43 10.74 3.80
C GLY A 29 13.37 9.46 4.61
N LEU A 30 13.68 9.52 5.91
CA LEU A 30 13.43 8.47 6.89
C LEU A 30 12.25 8.90 7.77
N GLU A 31 11.01 8.72 7.26
CA GLU A 31 9.80 9.18 7.92
C GLU A 31 9.65 8.58 9.33
N VAL A 32 9.49 9.46 10.33
CA VAL A 32 9.23 9.05 11.70
C VAL A 32 7.72 8.94 11.91
N GLU A 33 7.25 7.72 12.07
CA GLU A 33 5.83 7.37 12.25
C GLU A 33 5.40 7.41 13.71
N GLY A 34 6.35 7.22 14.65
CA GLY A 34 6.13 7.25 16.08
C GLY A 34 7.32 7.82 16.84
N PHE A 35 7.02 8.55 17.92
CA PHE A 35 8.02 9.13 18.82
C PHE A 35 7.54 9.02 20.27
N GLU A 36 8.25 8.25 21.07
CA GLU A 36 7.84 7.96 22.44
C GLU A 36 9.03 8.07 23.40
N LYS A 37 8.79 8.63 24.60
CA LYS A 37 9.77 8.59 25.69
C LYS A 37 9.67 7.26 26.43
N ILE A 38 10.76 6.53 26.50
CA ILE A 38 10.89 5.29 27.26
C ILE A 38 11.57 5.60 28.59
N GLU A 39 10.88 5.32 29.64
CA GLU A 39 11.44 5.42 31.00
C GLU A 39 11.85 4.02 31.46
N THR A 40 13.12 3.83 31.86
CA THR A 40 13.62 2.55 32.37
C THR A 40 12.85 2.12 33.65
N ILE A 41 12.51 3.09 34.46
CA ILE A 41 11.61 2.96 35.62
C ILE A 41 10.56 4.06 35.47
N ARG A 42 9.30 3.68 35.45
CA ARG A 42 8.19 4.62 35.28
C ARG A 42 8.21 5.71 36.33
N GLY A 43 8.12 6.98 35.91
CA GLY A 43 8.24 8.14 36.78
C GLY A 43 9.67 8.49 37.21
N GLY A 44 10.69 7.72 36.78
CA GLY A 44 12.10 7.99 36.96
C GLY A 44 12.55 8.13 38.43
N LEU A 45 11.78 7.61 39.40
CA LEU A 45 11.98 7.75 40.86
C LEU A 45 12.18 9.19 41.31
N ALA A 46 11.47 10.14 40.69
CA ALA A 46 11.54 11.55 41.10
C ALA A 46 11.07 11.75 42.54
N GLY A 47 11.92 12.39 43.39
CA GLY A 47 11.64 12.61 44.81
C GLY A 47 11.97 11.41 45.70
N VAL A 48 12.63 10.37 45.20
CA VAL A 48 13.20 9.26 45.96
C VAL A 48 14.69 9.50 46.15
N VAL A 49 15.18 9.39 47.35
CA VAL A 49 16.59 9.62 47.71
C VAL A 49 17.11 8.53 48.63
N VAL A 50 18.41 8.37 48.72
CA VAL A 50 19.07 7.56 49.74
C VAL A 50 18.89 8.23 51.09
N GLY A 51 18.26 7.55 52.05
CA GLY A 51 18.08 7.99 53.40
C GLY A 51 18.82 7.11 54.40
N GLU A 52 19.18 7.67 55.59
CA GLU A 52 19.72 6.93 56.73
C GLU A 52 18.75 6.99 57.91
N VAL A 53 18.38 5.85 58.43
CA VAL A 53 17.52 5.74 59.62
C VAL A 53 18.33 6.11 60.88
N LEU A 54 18.14 7.33 61.38
CA LEU A 54 18.86 7.83 62.56
C LEU A 54 18.31 7.25 63.85
N THR A 55 16.96 7.12 63.91
CA THR A 55 16.30 6.50 65.11
C THR A 55 15.17 5.58 64.62
N CYS A 56 14.91 4.51 65.38
CA CYS A 56 13.83 3.57 65.08
C CYS A 56 13.22 3.14 66.44
N GLU A 57 12.01 3.58 66.76
CA GLU A 57 11.31 3.33 68.01
C GLU A 57 9.96 2.64 67.68
N ASP A 58 9.49 1.77 68.61
CA ASP A 58 8.20 1.11 68.46
C ASP A 58 7.04 2.13 68.52
N HIS A 59 6.05 1.95 67.68
CA HIS A 59 4.88 2.81 67.66
C HIS A 59 3.99 2.52 68.87
N PRO A 60 3.60 3.54 69.71
CA PRO A 60 2.85 3.30 70.91
C PRO A 60 1.51 2.59 70.78
N ASP A 61 0.87 2.74 69.64
CA ASP A 61 -0.45 2.17 69.35
C ASP A 61 -0.42 1.06 68.23
N SER A 62 0.76 0.41 68.08
CA SER A 62 0.91 -0.67 67.08
C SER A 62 2.01 -1.64 67.46
N ASP A 63 1.79 -2.91 67.16
CA ASP A 63 2.70 -4.03 67.45
C ASP A 63 3.67 -4.34 66.26
N HIS A 64 3.50 -3.63 65.13
CA HIS A 64 4.31 -3.85 63.93
C HIS A 64 4.78 -2.55 63.24
N LEU A 65 4.39 -1.38 63.73
CA LEU A 65 4.84 -0.11 63.18
C LEU A 65 6.00 0.47 63.99
N HIS A 66 6.92 1.12 63.27
CA HIS A 66 8.02 1.85 63.84
C HIS A 66 7.94 3.34 63.50
N ILE A 67 8.27 4.20 64.42
CA ILE A 67 8.46 5.64 64.23
C ILE A 67 9.95 5.84 63.95
N THR A 68 10.29 6.31 62.77
CA THR A 68 11.68 6.53 62.39
C THR A 68 11.98 8.01 62.19
N THR A 69 13.21 8.41 62.47
CA THR A 69 13.77 9.69 62.02
C THR A 69 14.80 9.37 60.95
N VAL A 70 14.62 9.91 59.73
CA VAL A 70 15.42 9.57 58.56
C VAL A 70 16.12 10.81 58.03
N ASP A 71 17.44 10.76 57.96
CA ASP A 71 18.22 11.77 57.24
C ASP A 71 18.14 11.51 55.74
N VAL A 72 17.67 12.47 54.97
CA VAL A 72 17.54 12.43 53.51
C VAL A 72 18.44 13.44 52.82
N GLY A 73 19.45 13.98 53.56
CA GLY A 73 20.34 15.01 53.05
C GLY A 73 19.72 16.41 52.97
N GLY A 74 18.54 16.63 53.59
CA GLY A 74 17.87 17.91 53.66
C GLY A 74 18.27 18.76 54.90
N GLU A 75 17.59 19.92 55.06
CA GLU A 75 17.85 20.81 56.19
C GLU A 75 17.54 20.18 57.60
N ALA A 76 16.63 19.23 57.64
CA ALA A 76 16.24 18.50 58.81
C ALA A 76 15.81 17.07 58.51
N PRO A 77 16.09 16.12 59.45
CA PRO A 77 15.61 14.74 59.26
C PRO A 77 14.08 14.66 59.21
N LEU A 78 13.56 13.68 58.46
CA LEU A 78 12.12 13.44 58.27
C LEU A 78 11.61 12.39 59.26
N GLN A 79 10.47 12.66 59.93
CA GLN A 79 9.76 11.65 60.67
C GLN A 79 8.94 10.77 59.70
N ILE A 80 9.14 9.47 59.73
CA ILE A 80 8.46 8.50 58.84
C ILE A 80 7.99 7.33 59.69
N VAL A 81 6.75 6.91 59.49
CA VAL A 81 6.21 5.69 60.08
C VAL A 81 6.39 4.53 59.11
N CYS A 82 7.10 3.48 59.53
CA CYS A 82 7.44 2.32 58.72
C CYS A 82 6.83 1.05 59.32
N GLY A 83 6.24 0.18 58.46
CA GLY A 83 5.68 -1.12 58.88
C GLY A 83 6.58 -2.32 58.54
N ALA A 84 7.75 -2.09 57.99
CA ALA A 84 8.63 -3.17 57.57
C ALA A 84 9.38 -3.79 58.76
N ALA A 85 9.36 -5.12 58.84
CA ALA A 85 9.96 -5.87 59.94
C ALA A 85 11.50 -5.74 60.00
N ASN A 86 12.16 -5.38 58.91
CA ASN A 86 13.61 -5.20 58.85
C ASN A 86 14.05 -3.75 59.16
N CYS A 87 13.13 -2.86 59.53
CA CYS A 87 13.45 -1.48 59.82
C CYS A 87 14.24 -1.39 61.12
N ARG A 88 15.42 -0.71 61.12
CA ARG A 88 16.32 -0.55 62.28
C ARG A 88 17.17 0.70 62.12
N GLN A 89 17.69 1.17 63.27
CA GLN A 89 18.61 2.29 63.28
C GLN A 89 19.91 1.98 62.55
N GLY A 90 20.44 2.96 61.82
CA GLY A 90 21.67 2.88 61.04
C GLY A 90 21.50 2.26 59.67
N LEU A 91 20.25 1.89 59.27
CA LEU A 91 19.98 1.33 57.97
C LEU A 91 19.94 2.43 56.91
N LYS A 92 20.61 2.17 55.76
CA LYS A 92 20.46 3.00 54.57
C LYS A 92 19.39 2.42 53.69
N VAL A 93 18.46 3.26 53.24
CA VAL A 93 17.23 2.87 52.51
C VAL A 93 16.88 3.85 51.41
N MET A 94 16.03 3.45 50.51
CA MET A 94 15.38 4.40 49.59
C MET A 94 14.17 5.02 50.25
N CYS A 95 14.19 6.34 50.34
CA CYS A 95 13.16 7.14 50.95
C CYS A 95 12.42 7.97 49.91
N ALA A 96 11.15 7.72 49.74
CA ALA A 96 10.28 8.55 48.93
C ALA A 96 9.76 9.72 49.75
N THR A 97 10.11 10.95 49.37
CA THR A 97 9.73 12.19 50.07
C THR A 97 8.31 12.63 49.67
N VAL A 98 7.73 13.53 50.45
CA VAL A 98 6.39 14.08 50.12
C VAL A 98 6.41 14.75 48.73
N GLY A 99 5.51 14.31 47.87
CA GLY A 99 5.42 14.76 46.47
C GLY A 99 5.95 13.75 45.45
N ALA A 100 6.75 12.75 45.89
CA ALA A 100 7.17 11.66 45.02
C ALA A 100 5.96 10.89 44.48
N VAL A 101 6.06 10.42 43.23
CA VAL A 101 5.07 9.55 42.58
C VAL A 101 5.76 8.24 42.26
N LEU A 102 5.25 7.14 42.78
CA LEU A 102 5.75 5.79 42.58
C LEU A 102 4.76 5.01 41.73
N TYR A 103 5.24 3.99 41.04
CA TYR A 103 4.46 3.05 40.24
C TYR A 103 4.78 1.62 40.70
N PRO A 104 4.11 1.13 41.78
CA PRO A 104 4.38 -0.20 42.33
C PRO A 104 4.28 -1.31 41.25
N ASP A 105 5.16 -2.29 41.33
CA ASP A 105 5.31 -3.38 40.36
C ASP A 105 5.52 -2.92 38.90
N GLY A 106 5.91 -1.65 38.70
CA GLY A 106 5.98 -1.04 37.36
C GLY A 106 4.61 -0.83 36.68
N GLY A 107 3.52 -0.93 37.45
CA GLY A 107 2.15 -0.82 36.99
C GLY A 107 1.75 0.58 36.48
N GLU A 108 0.46 0.72 36.10
CA GLU A 108 -0.06 1.99 35.58
C GLU A 108 -0.61 2.91 36.68
N GLU A 109 -0.86 2.38 37.87
CA GLU A 109 -1.47 3.13 38.95
C GLU A 109 -0.44 4.01 39.65
N GLU A 110 -0.74 5.31 39.72
CA GLU A 110 0.08 6.28 40.42
C GLU A 110 -0.10 6.18 41.96
N PHE A 111 0.98 5.97 42.65
CA PHE A 111 1.00 6.06 44.13
C PHE A 111 1.75 7.33 44.58
N LYS A 112 1.00 8.38 44.90
CA LYS A 112 1.57 9.67 45.29
C LYS A 112 1.82 9.75 46.79
N ILE A 113 3.07 9.98 47.16
CA ILE A 113 3.47 10.17 48.57
C ILE A 113 2.96 11.51 49.07
N LYS A 114 2.14 11.46 50.12
CA LYS A 114 1.54 12.63 50.77
C LYS A 114 1.90 12.67 52.24
N ARG A 115 1.94 13.89 52.81
CA ARG A 115 1.96 14.05 54.28
C ARG A 115 0.74 13.35 54.87
N SER A 116 0.94 12.37 55.70
CA SER A 116 -0.11 11.53 56.27
C SER A 116 0.02 11.40 57.80
N LYS A 117 -1.06 11.02 58.47
CA LYS A 117 -1.05 10.62 59.86
C LYS A 117 -1.39 9.14 59.97
N ILE A 118 -0.46 8.34 60.49
CA ILE A 118 -0.60 6.90 60.66
C ILE A 118 -0.77 6.65 62.17
N ARG A 119 -1.95 6.19 62.55
CA ARG A 119 -2.35 5.99 63.97
C ARG A 119 -1.97 7.20 64.91
N GLY A 120 -2.23 8.40 64.35
CA GLY A 120 -1.99 9.66 65.15
C GLY A 120 -0.59 10.26 64.99
N VAL A 121 0.39 9.51 64.49
CA VAL A 121 1.75 9.98 64.23
C VAL A 121 1.92 10.47 62.83
N GLU A 122 2.57 11.61 62.65
CA GLU A 122 2.79 12.20 61.32
C GLU A 122 3.90 11.47 60.59
N SER A 123 3.67 11.15 59.29
CA SER A 123 4.66 10.59 58.38
C SER A 123 4.89 11.53 57.20
N LEU A 124 6.15 11.91 57.00
CA LEU A 124 6.60 12.85 55.96
C LEU A 124 7.31 12.18 54.77
N GLY A 125 6.98 10.92 54.51
CA GLY A 125 7.57 10.11 53.45
C GLY A 125 7.25 8.64 53.62
N MET A 126 7.90 7.81 52.82
CA MET A 126 7.79 6.35 52.84
C MET A 126 9.17 5.73 52.64
N LEU A 127 9.52 4.73 53.42
CA LEU A 127 10.67 3.85 53.20
C LEU A 127 10.22 2.73 52.25
N CYS A 128 10.89 2.55 51.12
CA CYS A 128 10.37 1.77 50.04
C CYS A 128 10.97 0.36 49.93
N ALA A 129 10.15 -0.61 49.59
CA ALA A 129 10.54 -1.94 49.10
C ALA A 129 10.90 -1.89 47.59
N GLU A 130 11.49 -2.96 47.10
CA GLU A 130 11.89 -3.03 45.67
C GLU A 130 10.72 -2.97 44.69
N ASP A 131 9.63 -3.67 45.01
CA ASP A 131 8.40 -3.67 44.21
C ASP A 131 7.71 -2.29 44.21
N GLU A 132 7.73 -1.58 45.34
CA GLU A 132 7.19 -0.22 45.44
C GLU A 132 7.96 0.78 44.57
N LEU A 133 9.24 0.55 44.36
CA LEU A 133 10.11 1.35 43.49
C LEU A 133 10.05 0.92 42.02
N GLY A 134 9.44 -0.24 41.69
CA GLY A 134 9.46 -0.83 40.38
C GLY A 134 10.84 -1.31 39.92
N ILE A 135 11.76 -1.62 40.88
CA ILE A 135 13.12 -2.10 40.58
C ILE A 135 13.31 -3.60 40.78
N GLY A 136 12.35 -4.25 41.41
CA GLY A 136 12.35 -5.69 41.74
C GLY A 136 10.95 -6.16 42.07
N SER A 137 10.83 -7.44 42.44
CA SER A 137 9.55 -8.06 42.86
C SER A 137 9.47 -8.38 44.34
N SER A 138 10.47 -7.98 45.14
CA SER A 138 10.52 -8.29 46.55
C SER A 138 9.73 -7.30 47.39
N HIS A 139 8.73 -7.80 48.15
CA HIS A 139 7.98 -7.08 49.18
C HIS A 139 8.33 -7.57 50.60
N ALA A 140 9.46 -8.28 50.75
CA ALA A 140 9.83 -8.90 52.04
C ALA A 140 10.28 -7.89 53.11
N GLY A 141 10.41 -6.61 52.77
CA GLY A 141 10.83 -5.50 53.66
C GLY A 141 11.35 -4.33 52.83
N ILE A 142 11.75 -3.26 53.51
CA ILE A 142 12.39 -2.11 52.83
C ILE A 142 13.74 -2.49 52.26
N SER A 143 14.07 -1.92 51.10
CA SER A 143 15.34 -2.16 50.40
C SER A 143 16.51 -1.66 51.23
N GLU A 144 17.43 -2.58 51.62
CA GLU A 144 18.64 -2.28 52.39
C GLU A 144 19.83 -1.94 51.46
N TRP A 145 20.55 -0.87 51.79
CA TRP A 145 21.63 -0.38 50.93
C TRP A 145 22.98 -0.45 51.61
N PRO A 146 24.09 -0.52 50.87
CA PRO A 146 25.42 -0.53 51.47
C PRO A 146 25.67 0.68 52.36
N ALA A 147 26.44 0.46 53.43
CA ALA A 147 26.73 1.50 54.40
C ALA A 147 27.50 2.72 53.88
N ASP A 148 28.14 2.56 52.73
CA ASP A 148 28.89 3.60 52.02
C ASP A 148 28.00 4.42 51.05
N ALA A 149 26.73 4.08 50.87
CA ALA A 149 25.81 4.86 50.04
C ALA A 149 25.69 6.29 50.61
N VAL A 150 25.79 7.31 49.78
CA VAL A 150 25.80 8.73 50.20
C VAL A 150 24.36 9.18 50.43
N VAL A 151 24.06 9.64 51.65
CA VAL A 151 22.74 10.15 51.99
C VAL A 151 22.39 11.38 51.19
N GLY A 152 21.13 11.45 50.72
CA GLY A 152 20.63 12.54 49.89
C GLY A 152 20.88 12.33 48.38
N THR A 153 21.60 11.29 47.97
CA THR A 153 21.78 10.97 46.58
C THR A 153 20.40 10.61 45.96
N PRO A 154 19.97 11.27 44.86
CA PRO A 154 18.73 10.90 44.17
C PRO A 154 18.77 9.45 43.70
N ALA A 155 17.66 8.72 43.87
CA ALA A 155 17.55 7.32 43.41
C ALA A 155 17.86 7.19 41.91
N LYS A 156 17.45 8.18 41.12
CA LYS A 156 17.75 8.25 39.68
C LYS A 156 19.26 8.19 39.38
N GLU A 157 20.06 8.93 40.16
CA GLU A 157 21.52 8.95 40.01
C GLU A 157 22.14 7.66 40.55
N TYR A 158 21.64 7.19 41.68
CA TYR A 158 22.14 5.99 42.31
C TYR A 158 21.97 4.73 41.46
N TYR A 159 20.79 4.60 40.84
CA TYR A 159 20.48 3.49 39.92
C TYR A 159 20.94 3.73 38.48
N ASN A 160 21.57 4.87 38.22
CA ASN A 160 21.93 5.28 36.87
C ASN A 160 20.74 5.18 35.86
N ILE A 161 19.55 5.61 36.34
CA ILE A 161 18.34 5.57 35.55
C ILE A 161 18.46 6.58 34.40
N THR A 162 18.46 6.11 33.19
CA THR A 162 18.49 6.94 31.99
C THR A 162 17.18 6.79 31.22
N ASP A 163 16.56 7.94 30.93
CA ASP A 163 15.46 7.97 29.99
C ASP A 163 16.01 7.73 28.57
N ASP A 164 15.22 7.08 27.72
CA ASP A 164 15.50 6.90 26.31
C ASP A 164 14.32 7.44 25.49
N TYR A 165 14.51 7.56 24.20
CA TYR A 165 13.44 7.87 23.27
C TYR A 165 13.41 6.81 22.17
N LEU A 166 12.23 6.27 21.94
CA LEU A 166 11.94 5.42 20.80
C LEU A 166 11.57 6.31 19.62
N ILE A 167 12.30 6.13 18.53
CA ILE A 167 12.01 6.76 17.24
C ILE A 167 11.60 5.64 16.29
N GLU A 168 10.33 5.58 15.93
CA GLU A 168 9.81 4.58 14.99
C GLU A 168 9.94 5.11 13.57
N VAL A 169 10.86 4.52 12.81
CA VAL A 169 11.14 4.91 11.41
C VAL A 169 10.41 3.98 10.45
N GLY A 170 9.55 4.54 9.62
CA GLY A 170 8.89 3.87 8.50
C GLY A 170 9.86 3.69 7.34
N LEU A 171 10.32 2.45 7.11
CA LEU A 171 11.25 2.16 6.05
C LEU A 171 10.53 1.78 4.75
N THR A 172 10.77 2.54 3.70
CA THR A 172 10.39 2.11 2.34
C THR A 172 11.25 0.92 1.90
N PRO A 173 10.76 0.03 1.01
CA PRO A 173 11.49 -1.17 0.62
C PRO A 173 12.89 -0.94 0.04
N ASN A 174 13.15 0.23 -0.55
CA ASN A 174 14.44 0.62 -1.12
C ASN A 174 15.45 1.11 -0.07
N ARG A 175 15.00 1.48 1.14
CA ARG A 175 15.84 2.05 2.19
C ARG A 175 16.23 1.03 3.28
N ILE A 176 16.50 -0.20 2.88
CA ILE A 176 16.96 -1.25 3.81
C ILE A 176 18.35 -0.96 4.41
N ASP A 177 19.14 -0.13 3.75
CA ASP A 177 20.39 0.43 4.29
C ASP A 177 20.20 1.09 5.65
N ALA A 178 19.03 1.71 5.89
CA ALA A 178 18.62 2.29 7.16
C ALA A 178 17.93 1.29 8.12
N GLY A 179 17.95 -0.02 7.82
CA GLY A 179 17.36 -1.09 8.63
C GLY A 179 18.12 -1.43 9.92
N SER A 180 18.95 -0.51 10.42
CA SER A 180 19.79 -0.66 11.62
C SER A 180 20.13 0.70 12.24
N HIS A 181 20.62 0.70 13.49
CA HIS A 181 21.07 1.92 14.14
C HIS A 181 22.25 2.57 13.38
N ILE A 182 23.21 1.77 12.91
CA ILE A 182 24.34 2.27 12.11
C ILE A 182 23.85 2.80 10.75
N GLY A 183 22.87 2.16 10.12
CA GLY A 183 22.31 2.66 8.86
C GLY A 183 21.65 4.04 9.02
N VAL A 184 20.86 4.24 10.07
CA VAL A 184 20.28 5.55 10.39
C VAL A 184 21.35 6.56 10.78
N ALA A 185 22.38 6.12 11.52
CA ALA A 185 23.50 6.98 11.88
C ALA A 185 24.26 7.51 10.65
N ARG A 186 24.44 6.71 9.58
CA ARG A 186 25.05 7.15 8.30
C ARG A 186 24.30 8.33 7.71
N ASP A 187 22.98 8.22 7.58
CA ASP A 187 22.16 9.30 7.03
C ASP A 187 22.21 10.55 7.92
N LEU A 188 22.16 10.39 9.22
CA LEU A 188 22.27 11.52 10.16
C LEU A 188 23.64 12.21 10.04
N VAL A 189 24.73 11.45 9.93
CA VAL A 189 26.09 11.99 9.71
C VAL A 189 26.15 12.72 8.37
N ALA A 190 25.56 12.16 7.30
CA ALA A 190 25.53 12.81 5.98
C ALA A 190 24.81 14.17 6.05
N TYR A 191 23.67 14.22 6.75
CA TYR A 191 22.94 15.46 6.97
C TYR A 191 23.79 16.48 7.76
N LEU A 192 24.37 16.08 8.90
CA LEU A 192 25.17 16.98 9.73
C LEU A 192 26.35 17.58 8.97
N ARG A 193 27.08 16.76 8.20
CA ARG A 193 28.20 17.22 7.34
C ARG A 193 27.71 18.20 6.26
N ALA A 194 26.57 17.94 5.65
CA ALA A 194 25.97 18.84 4.67
C ALA A 194 25.57 20.19 5.27
N GLN A 195 25.27 20.25 6.58
CA GLN A 195 25.02 21.48 7.31
C GLN A 195 26.31 22.16 7.82
N GLY A 196 27.49 21.63 7.50
CA GLY A 196 28.77 22.15 7.96
C GLY A 196 29.14 21.79 9.41
N VAL A 197 28.41 20.83 10.02
CA VAL A 197 28.72 20.32 11.35
C VAL A 197 29.73 19.16 11.23
N GLU A 198 30.79 19.23 12.02
CA GLU A 198 31.75 18.13 12.09
C GLU A 198 31.10 16.91 12.76
N ALA A 199 30.90 15.86 12.00
CA ALA A 199 30.28 14.62 12.42
C ALA A 199 31.01 13.41 11.82
N GLU A 200 31.12 12.35 12.61
CA GLU A 200 31.78 11.10 12.21
C GLU A 200 30.92 9.90 12.61
N LEU A 201 30.87 8.91 11.72
CA LEU A 201 30.29 7.62 12.00
C LEU A 201 31.28 6.75 12.77
N LYS A 202 30.93 6.38 14.00
CA LYS A 202 31.77 5.54 14.87
C LYS A 202 31.32 4.09 14.76
N LEU A 203 32.09 3.28 14.09
CA LEU A 203 31.85 1.84 13.99
C LEU A 203 32.49 1.09 15.18
N PRO A 204 31.84 0.07 15.76
CA PRO A 204 32.43 -0.80 16.77
C PRO A 204 33.69 -1.47 16.26
N SER A 205 34.80 -1.38 16.99
CA SER A 205 36.04 -2.04 16.55
C SER A 205 35.91 -3.56 16.62
N VAL A 206 36.41 -4.25 15.59
CA VAL A 206 36.56 -5.71 15.51
C VAL A 206 38.01 -6.16 15.48
N GLU A 207 38.95 -5.27 15.70
CA GLU A 207 40.38 -5.55 15.63
C GLU A 207 40.87 -6.53 16.69
N ALA A 208 40.18 -6.61 17.83
CA ALA A 208 40.48 -7.55 18.91
C ALA A 208 40.10 -9.02 18.59
N PHE A 209 39.48 -9.26 17.42
CA PHE A 209 39.16 -10.62 16.97
C PHE A 209 40.44 -11.42 16.71
N ALA A 210 40.58 -12.51 17.43
CA ALA A 210 41.64 -13.47 17.23
C ALA A 210 41.16 -14.89 17.51
N VAL A 211 41.55 -15.84 16.68
CA VAL A 211 41.32 -17.26 16.92
C VAL A 211 42.23 -17.73 18.05
N GLU A 212 41.64 -18.23 19.14
CA GLU A 212 42.37 -18.62 20.33
C GLU A 212 42.84 -20.08 20.27
N ASN A 213 42.04 -20.90 19.61
CA ASN A 213 42.42 -22.30 19.33
C ASN A 213 41.59 -22.81 18.14
N ASN A 214 41.94 -24.01 17.62
CA ASN A 214 41.21 -24.68 16.52
C ASN A 214 40.64 -26.03 17.00
N SER A 215 40.02 -26.04 18.19
CA SER A 215 39.46 -27.24 18.78
C SER A 215 38.11 -27.64 18.14
N ALA A 216 37.36 -26.69 17.66
CA ALA A 216 36.09 -26.96 17.01
C ALA A 216 36.25 -27.14 15.50
N LYS A 217 35.76 -28.26 14.97
CA LYS A 217 35.78 -28.55 13.53
C LYS A 217 34.35 -28.74 13.03
N ILE A 218 33.85 -27.71 12.34
CA ILE A 218 32.57 -27.79 11.59
C ILE A 218 32.92 -27.64 10.12
N GLU A 219 32.59 -28.66 9.35
CA GLU A 219 32.67 -28.58 7.88
C GLU A 219 31.47 -27.80 7.35
N VAL A 220 31.69 -26.90 6.40
CA VAL A 220 30.59 -26.14 5.77
C VAL A 220 30.66 -26.32 4.27
N GLU A 221 29.51 -26.66 3.67
CA GLU A 221 29.36 -26.82 2.22
C GLU A 221 28.15 -26.02 1.73
N VAL A 222 28.34 -25.21 0.70
CA VAL A 222 27.27 -24.43 0.06
C VAL A 222 26.99 -25.05 -1.31
N GLU A 223 25.96 -25.90 -1.40
CA GLU A 223 25.59 -26.54 -2.66
C GLU A 223 24.86 -25.54 -3.61
N ASN A 224 24.01 -24.67 -3.09
CA ASN A 224 23.29 -23.70 -3.89
C ASN A 224 23.85 -22.28 -3.72
N THR A 225 24.91 -21.97 -4.45
CA THR A 225 25.58 -20.66 -4.43
C THR A 225 24.76 -19.52 -5.06
N ALA A 226 23.75 -19.84 -5.89
CA ALA A 226 22.85 -18.85 -6.46
C ALA A 226 21.84 -18.31 -5.43
N ALA A 227 21.35 -19.19 -4.53
CA ALA A 227 20.47 -18.80 -3.45
C ALA A 227 21.20 -18.33 -2.19
N CYS A 228 22.45 -18.79 -1.98
CA CYS A 228 23.35 -18.33 -0.92
C CYS A 228 24.71 -17.91 -1.53
N PRO A 229 24.81 -16.69 -2.06
CA PRO A 229 26.06 -16.20 -2.68
C PRO A 229 27.23 -16.07 -1.72
N HIS A 230 26.96 -15.80 -0.43
CA HIS A 230 28.01 -15.63 0.58
C HIS A 230 27.54 -16.24 1.91
N TYR A 231 28.31 -17.17 2.43
CA TYR A 231 28.08 -17.81 3.74
C TYR A 231 29.37 -17.75 4.56
N THR A 232 29.25 -17.24 5.79
CA THR A 232 30.38 -17.21 6.72
C THR A 232 29.98 -17.80 8.06
N GLY A 233 30.94 -18.39 8.76
CA GLY A 233 30.66 -18.92 10.08
C GLY A 233 31.92 -19.08 10.93
N VAL A 234 31.74 -19.11 12.25
CA VAL A 234 32.81 -19.31 13.24
C VAL A 234 32.26 -20.07 14.45
N ALA A 235 33.07 -20.95 15.02
CA ALA A 235 32.72 -21.67 16.25
C ALA A 235 33.24 -20.94 17.49
N VAL A 236 32.38 -20.83 18.51
CA VAL A 236 32.72 -20.33 19.83
C VAL A 236 32.36 -21.37 20.88
N THR A 237 33.31 -21.75 21.73
CA THR A 237 33.14 -22.82 22.71
C THR A 237 33.22 -22.30 24.14
N GLY A 238 32.65 -23.05 25.10
CA GLY A 238 32.70 -22.72 26.51
C GLY A 238 31.81 -21.56 26.93
N CYS A 239 30.79 -21.24 26.15
CA CYS A 239 29.83 -20.20 26.51
C CYS A 239 29.00 -20.56 27.76
N LYS A 240 28.73 -19.59 28.58
CA LYS A 240 27.85 -19.71 29.75
C LYS A 240 26.57 -18.92 29.52
N ILE A 241 25.45 -19.57 29.63
CA ILE A 241 24.14 -18.92 29.51
C ILE A 241 23.86 -18.16 30.81
N ALA A 242 23.49 -16.90 30.63
CA ALA A 242 23.12 -15.99 31.68
C ALA A 242 22.18 -14.91 31.15
N PRO A 243 21.48 -14.16 31.99
CA PRO A 243 20.82 -12.92 31.55
C PRO A 243 21.84 -11.97 30.92
N SER A 244 21.43 -11.29 29.83
CA SER A 244 22.26 -10.26 29.22
C SER A 244 22.50 -9.08 30.19
N PRO A 245 23.61 -8.33 30.04
CA PRO A 245 23.80 -7.13 30.86
C PRO A 245 22.68 -6.12 30.60
N GLU A 246 22.39 -5.33 31.61
CA GLU A 246 21.22 -4.40 31.60
C GLU A 246 21.24 -3.43 30.41
N TRP A 247 22.42 -2.90 30.04
CA TRP A 247 22.54 -2.00 28.90
C TRP A 247 22.08 -2.65 27.59
N MET A 248 22.37 -3.95 27.39
CA MET A 248 21.93 -4.70 26.20
C MET A 248 20.43 -5.00 26.25
N GLN A 249 19.92 -5.40 27.45
CA GLN A 249 18.49 -5.62 27.62
C GLN A 249 17.69 -4.35 27.34
N ASN A 250 18.13 -3.20 27.83
CA ASN A 250 17.47 -1.91 27.62
C ASN A 250 17.49 -1.50 26.14
N SER A 251 18.62 -1.68 25.46
CA SER A 251 18.73 -1.44 24.01
C SER A 251 17.74 -2.31 23.21
N LEU A 252 17.66 -3.60 23.54
CA LEU A 252 16.74 -4.52 22.87
C LEU A 252 15.27 -4.21 23.17
N ARG A 253 14.93 -3.89 24.43
CA ARG A 253 13.56 -3.47 24.80
C ARG A 253 13.15 -2.21 24.03
N ALA A 254 14.06 -1.22 23.94
CA ALA A 254 13.82 -0.02 23.15
C ALA A 254 13.61 -0.33 21.66
N ALA A 255 14.26 -1.37 21.12
CA ALA A 255 14.02 -1.85 19.76
C ALA A 255 12.76 -2.73 19.61
N GLY A 256 12.01 -2.96 20.71
CA GLY A 256 10.80 -3.79 20.70
C GLY A 256 11.06 -5.30 20.85
N ILE A 257 12.27 -5.70 21.24
CA ILE A 257 12.68 -7.09 21.44
C ILE A 257 12.68 -7.45 22.93
N ASN A 258 12.02 -8.54 23.28
CA ASN A 258 12.07 -9.08 24.62
C ASN A 258 13.37 -9.88 24.83
N PRO A 259 14.27 -9.46 25.74
CA PRO A 259 15.50 -10.18 26.05
C PRO A 259 15.19 -11.59 26.56
N LYS A 260 16.04 -12.55 26.19
CA LYS A 260 15.92 -13.96 26.60
C LYS A 260 17.12 -14.41 27.42
N ASN A 261 18.26 -14.52 26.78
CA ASN A 261 19.55 -14.85 27.39
C ASN A 261 20.66 -14.25 26.50
N ASN A 262 21.87 -14.17 27.06
CA ASN A 262 23.01 -13.53 26.39
C ASN A 262 23.32 -14.12 24.99
N LEU A 263 23.10 -15.42 24.76
CA LEU A 263 23.41 -16.02 23.46
C LEU A 263 22.44 -15.57 22.37
N VAL A 264 21.15 -15.53 22.65
CA VAL A 264 20.10 -15.08 21.73
C VAL A 264 20.14 -13.56 21.59
N ASP A 265 20.32 -12.85 22.67
CA ASP A 265 20.29 -11.39 22.72
C ASP A 265 21.45 -10.78 21.93
N ILE A 266 22.64 -11.38 21.96
CA ILE A 266 23.78 -10.94 21.13
C ILE A 266 23.47 -11.00 19.65
N THR A 267 22.83 -12.06 19.15
CA THR A 267 22.47 -12.16 17.72
C THR A 267 21.44 -11.10 17.34
N ASN A 268 20.45 -10.84 18.20
CA ASN A 268 19.47 -9.78 18.00
C ASN A 268 20.12 -8.38 18.09
N TYR A 269 21.02 -8.18 19.06
CA TYR A 269 21.71 -6.91 19.20
C TYR A 269 22.50 -6.56 17.93
N VAL A 270 23.30 -7.47 17.40
CA VAL A 270 24.06 -7.24 16.15
C VAL A 270 23.15 -7.03 14.95
N LEU A 271 22.01 -7.73 14.88
CA LEU A 271 20.98 -7.51 13.87
C LEU A 271 20.48 -6.05 13.87
N PHE A 272 20.11 -5.50 15.01
CA PHE A 272 19.62 -4.12 15.12
C PHE A 272 20.75 -3.08 15.11
N GLU A 273 21.98 -3.47 15.47
CA GLU A 273 23.18 -2.64 15.39
C GLU A 273 23.60 -2.41 13.94
N LEU A 274 23.77 -3.50 13.14
CA LEU A 274 24.42 -3.51 11.85
C LEU A 274 23.47 -3.78 10.65
N GLY A 275 22.27 -4.30 10.89
CA GLY A 275 21.36 -4.73 9.85
C GLY A 275 21.64 -6.12 9.27
N GLN A 276 22.60 -6.87 9.85
CA GLN A 276 22.96 -8.22 9.45
C GLN A 276 22.27 -9.25 10.38
N PRO A 277 21.32 -10.05 9.88
CA PRO A 277 20.78 -11.15 10.65
C PRO A 277 21.84 -12.23 10.89
N LEU A 278 21.92 -12.71 12.11
CA LEU A 278 22.81 -13.79 12.55
C LEU A 278 21.99 -14.96 13.09
N HIS A 279 22.54 -16.15 13.00
CA HIS A 279 21.99 -17.33 13.69
C HIS A 279 23.08 -18.04 14.50
N ALA A 280 22.72 -18.48 15.71
CA ALA A 280 23.60 -19.29 16.55
C ALA A 280 23.03 -20.71 16.64
N PHE A 281 23.75 -21.68 16.09
CA PHE A 281 23.42 -23.09 16.19
C PHE A 281 24.11 -23.69 17.41
N ASP A 282 23.40 -24.53 18.17
CA ASP A 282 24.00 -25.41 19.16
C ASP A 282 24.84 -26.46 18.47
N MET A 283 26.17 -26.46 18.70
CA MET A 283 27.06 -27.39 18.03
C MET A 283 26.78 -28.84 18.32
N ALA A 284 26.21 -29.13 19.51
CA ALA A 284 25.82 -30.51 19.88
C ALA A 284 24.67 -31.05 19.00
N LYS A 285 23.93 -30.15 18.36
CA LYS A 285 22.81 -30.48 17.47
C LYS A 285 23.17 -30.50 15.98
N ILE A 286 24.44 -30.18 15.64
CA ILE A 286 24.95 -30.25 14.27
C ILE A 286 25.46 -31.66 14.02
N GLU A 287 24.56 -32.53 13.54
CA GLU A 287 24.85 -33.91 13.25
C GLU A 287 25.96 -34.06 12.20
N GLY A 288 26.92 -34.96 12.46
CA GLY A 288 28.08 -35.13 11.58
C GLY A 288 29.10 -34.01 11.60
N ASN A 289 28.97 -33.02 12.49
CA ASN A 289 29.82 -31.81 12.52
C ASN A 289 29.89 -31.10 11.14
N LYS A 290 28.80 -31.13 10.39
CA LYS A 290 28.73 -30.62 9.03
C LYS A 290 27.47 -29.77 8.83
N ILE A 291 27.65 -28.59 8.20
CA ILE A 291 26.57 -27.74 7.74
C ILE A 291 26.53 -27.79 6.22
N VAL A 292 25.35 -28.02 5.65
CA VAL A 292 25.12 -28.04 4.21
C VAL A 292 24.01 -27.06 3.86
N VAL A 293 24.32 -26.04 3.08
CA VAL A 293 23.33 -25.04 2.60
C VAL A 293 22.80 -25.48 1.24
N LYS A 294 21.58 -26.01 1.22
CA LYS A 294 20.97 -26.64 0.05
C LYS A 294 19.45 -26.55 0.01
N ASN A 295 18.86 -26.88 -1.14
CA ASN A 295 17.43 -27.10 -1.26
C ASN A 295 17.09 -28.55 -0.87
N CYS A 296 15.97 -28.73 -0.16
CA CYS A 296 15.47 -30.07 0.18
C CYS A 296 14.50 -30.58 -0.89
N ALA A 297 14.19 -31.91 -0.82
CA ALA A 297 13.21 -32.49 -1.71
C ALA A 297 11.79 -31.90 -1.45
N GLU A 298 10.97 -31.86 -2.51
CA GLU A 298 9.58 -31.46 -2.44
C GLU A 298 8.79 -32.26 -1.40
N GLY A 299 8.04 -31.59 -0.52
CA GLY A 299 7.23 -32.21 0.51
C GLY A 299 7.98 -32.62 1.78
N THR A 300 9.30 -32.33 1.89
CA THR A 300 10.07 -32.56 3.13
C THR A 300 9.39 -31.86 4.31
N SER A 301 9.18 -32.60 5.42
CA SER A 301 8.58 -32.06 6.63
C SER A 301 9.62 -31.34 7.47
N PHE A 302 9.29 -30.14 7.96
CA PHE A 302 10.15 -29.32 8.81
C PHE A 302 9.33 -28.61 9.89
N VAL A 303 9.76 -28.73 11.16
CA VAL A 303 9.10 -28.05 12.29
C VAL A 303 9.88 -26.80 12.66
N THR A 304 9.22 -25.66 12.57
CA THR A 304 9.79 -24.35 12.87
C THR A 304 9.74 -24.01 14.37
N LEU A 305 10.44 -22.96 14.81
CA LEU A 305 10.52 -22.50 16.22
C LEU A 305 9.14 -22.23 16.87
N ASP A 306 8.11 -21.94 16.09
CA ASP A 306 6.73 -21.79 16.54
C ASP A 306 5.98 -23.12 16.76
N GLY A 307 6.66 -24.27 16.58
CA GLY A 307 6.09 -25.59 16.73
C GLY A 307 5.21 -26.06 15.57
N ILE A 308 5.13 -25.27 14.48
CA ILE A 308 4.29 -25.59 13.32
C ILE A 308 5.07 -26.45 12.33
N GLU A 309 4.47 -27.58 11.91
CA GLU A 309 5.00 -28.43 10.84
C GLU A 309 4.70 -27.80 9.48
N ARG A 310 5.75 -27.59 8.68
CA ARG A 310 5.68 -27.02 7.33
C ARG A 310 6.18 -28.02 6.29
N LYS A 311 5.56 -28.02 5.12
CA LYS A 311 6.03 -28.81 3.97
C LYS A 311 6.87 -27.94 3.07
N LEU A 312 8.15 -28.30 2.92
CA LEU A 312 9.11 -27.61 2.08
C LEU A 312 8.82 -27.87 0.60
N THR A 313 9.21 -26.94 -0.25
CA THR A 313 9.27 -27.12 -1.70
C THR A 313 10.72 -27.23 -2.17
N ALA A 314 10.93 -27.67 -3.40
CA ALA A 314 12.26 -27.74 -3.99
C ALA A 314 12.94 -26.37 -4.15
N ASP A 315 12.20 -25.26 -4.06
CA ASP A 315 12.72 -23.88 -4.13
C ASP A 315 13.19 -23.35 -2.77
N ASP A 316 12.87 -24.01 -1.65
CA ASP A 316 13.24 -23.55 -0.33
C ASP A 316 14.68 -23.83 0.00
N LEU A 317 15.45 -22.77 0.26
CA LEU A 317 16.81 -22.90 0.73
C LEU A 317 16.82 -23.24 2.22
N MET A 318 17.56 -24.26 2.57
CA MET A 318 17.68 -24.77 3.92
C MET A 318 19.13 -24.80 4.37
N ILE A 319 19.35 -24.55 5.66
CA ILE A 319 20.58 -24.87 6.34
C ILE A 319 20.38 -26.21 7.01
N CYS A 320 21.17 -27.20 6.62
CA CYS A 320 21.05 -28.60 7.06
C CYS A 320 22.28 -29.02 7.85
N SER A 321 22.10 -29.98 8.77
CA SER A 321 23.21 -30.84 9.23
C SER A 321 23.55 -31.88 8.14
N ALA A 322 24.46 -32.82 8.41
CA ALA A 322 24.70 -33.92 7.50
C ALA A 322 23.44 -34.80 7.29
N GLU A 323 22.50 -34.81 8.22
CA GLU A 323 21.36 -35.73 8.24
C GLU A 323 20.00 -35.07 8.04
N ARG A 324 19.79 -33.82 8.51
CA ARG A 324 18.46 -33.17 8.51
C ARG A 324 18.50 -31.67 8.33
N PRO A 325 17.38 -31.04 7.85
CA PRO A 325 17.24 -29.62 7.83
C PRO A 325 17.18 -29.00 9.26
N MET A 326 17.84 -27.88 9.48
CA MET A 326 17.95 -27.19 10.76
C MET A 326 17.31 -25.79 10.76
N CYS A 327 17.34 -25.08 9.63
CA CYS A 327 16.82 -23.73 9.53
C CYS A 327 16.34 -23.44 8.11
N ILE A 328 15.26 -22.67 7.96
CA ILE A 328 14.88 -22.07 6.68
C ILE A 328 15.77 -20.83 6.49
N ALA A 329 16.70 -20.92 5.54
CA ALA A 329 17.75 -19.91 5.34
C ALA A 329 17.19 -18.49 5.21
N GLY A 330 17.62 -17.60 6.09
CA GLY A 330 17.21 -16.19 6.12
C GLY A 330 15.75 -15.93 6.52
N VAL A 331 14.97 -16.94 6.89
CA VAL A 331 13.54 -16.82 7.22
C VAL A 331 13.28 -17.19 8.67
N TYR A 332 13.47 -18.47 9.05
CA TYR A 332 13.09 -18.90 10.39
C TYR A 332 13.80 -20.17 10.85
N GLY A 333 14.22 -20.18 12.10
CA GLY A 333 14.93 -21.33 12.70
C GLY A 333 14.03 -22.57 12.90
N GLY A 334 14.66 -23.73 13.02
CA GLY A 334 13.99 -24.99 13.42
C GLY A 334 13.91 -25.14 14.93
N LEU A 335 12.88 -25.86 15.39
CA LEU A 335 12.61 -26.08 16.80
C LEU A 335 13.79 -26.77 17.52
N ASP A 336 14.44 -27.74 16.88
CA ASP A 336 15.43 -28.59 17.50
C ASP A 336 16.89 -28.17 17.29
N SER A 337 17.17 -27.10 16.55
CA SER A 337 18.53 -26.70 16.16
C SER A 337 19.07 -25.49 16.92
N GLY A 338 18.20 -24.73 17.57
CA GLY A 338 18.55 -23.52 18.29
C GLY A 338 19.23 -23.76 19.64
N VAL A 339 19.75 -22.69 20.21
CA VAL A 339 20.32 -22.65 21.57
C VAL A 339 19.28 -23.01 22.62
N SER A 340 19.70 -23.71 23.68
CA SER A 340 18.92 -24.10 24.83
C SER A 340 19.72 -23.80 26.11
N ASP A 341 19.08 -23.87 27.27
CA ASP A 341 19.72 -23.56 28.58
C ASP A 341 20.96 -24.43 28.90
N THR A 342 21.18 -25.50 28.14
CA THR A 342 22.34 -26.39 28.29
C THR A 342 23.43 -26.21 27.26
N THR A 343 23.25 -25.26 26.31
CA THR A 343 24.19 -25.00 25.22
C THR A 343 25.47 -24.37 25.76
N THR A 344 26.61 -24.95 25.41
CA THR A 344 27.95 -24.43 25.77
C THR A 344 28.78 -24.05 24.58
N ASP A 345 28.53 -24.70 23.42
CA ASP A 345 29.32 -24.49 22.21
C ASP A 345 28.38 -24.13 21.07
N ILE A 346 28.69 -23.04 20.37
CA ILE A 346 27.86 -22.49 19.32
C ILE A 346 28.61 -22.33 18.02
N PHE A 347 27.91 -22.53 16.91
CA PHE A 347 28.37 -22.13 15.58
C PHE A 347 27.56 -20.91 15.17
N ILE A 348 28.24 -19.78 14.93
CA ILE A 348 27.61 -18.52 14.53
C ILE A 348 27.62 -18.46 13.02
N GLU A 349 26.45 -18.20 12.43
CA GLU A 349 26.23 -17.95 11.01
C GLU A 349 26.09 -16.46 10.75
N SER A 350 26.75 -15.97 9.70
CA SER A 350 26.52 -14.66 9.09
C SER A 350 26.55 -14.84 7.57
N ALA A 351 25.41 -14.70 6.92
CA ALA A 351 25.30 -15.03 5.50
C ALA A 351 24.61 -13.91 4.68
N TYR A 352 24.80 -13.96 3.37
CA TYR A 352 24.01 -13.21 2.40
C TYR A 352 23.19 -14.19 1.55
N PHE A 353 21.88 -14.10 1.67
CA PHE A 353 20.94 -14.91 0.90
C PHE A 353 20.32 -14.09 -0.22
N ASN A 354 19.98 -14.75 -1.32
CA ASN A 354 19.31 -14.11 -2.45
C ASN A 354 17.93 -13.56 -2.02
N PRO A 355 17.70 -12.23 -2.15
CA PRO A 355 16.47 -11.58 -1.69
C PRO A 355 15.18 -12.19 -2.26
N VAL A 356 15.21 -12.61 -3.54
CA VAL A 356 14.05 -13.20 -4.22
C VAL A 356 13.72 -14.57 -3.65
N SER A 357 14.73 -15.40 -3.35
CA SER A 357 14.56 -16.71 -2.73
C SER A 357 13.92 -16.59 -1.35
N VAL A 358 14.49 -15.74 -0.48
CA VAL A 358 13.96 -15.48 0.87
C VAL A 358 12.52 -14.96 0.80
N ARG A 359 12.23 -13.98 -0.06
CA ARG A 359 10.89 -13.41 -0.21
C ARG A 359 9.85 -14.44 -0.64
N LYS A 360 10.17 -15.30 -1.61
CA LYS A 360 9.25 -16.37 -2.08
C LYS A 360 8.90 -17.34 -0.95
N THR A 361 9.89 -17.78 -0.21
CA THR A 361 9.71 -18.73 0.90
C THR A 361 8.96 -18.09 2.07
N ALA A 362 9.37 -16.90 2.52
CA ALA A 362 8.72 -16.14 3.60
C ALA A 362 7.25 -15.88 3.29
N LYS A 363 6.94 -15.38 2.08
CA LYS A 363 5.57 -15.09 1.64
C LYS A 363 4.70 -16.33 1.56
N ARG A 364 5.23 -17.47 1.06
CA ARG A 364 4.49 -18.72 0.95
C ARG A 364 4.08 -19.26 2.31
N PHE A 365 4.97 -19.17 3.31
CA PHE A 365 4.67 -19.63 4.66
C PHE A 365 3.98 -18.58 5.54
N GLY A 366 3.83 -17.32 5.06
CA GLY A 366 3.29 -16.23 5.85
C GLY A 366 4.19 -15.80 7.01
N LEU A 367 5.51 -16.00 6.88
CA LEU A 367 6.50 -15.70 7.91
C LEU A 367 7.12 -14.33 7.68
N ASN A 368 6.76 -13.38 8.53
CA ASN A 368 7.38 -12.06 8.59
C ASN A 368 8.26 -11.98 9.84
N THR A 369 9.56 -12.16 9.67
CA THR A 369 10.56 -12.05 10.74
C THR A 369 11.47 -10.87 10.49
N ASP A 370 12.16 -10.36 11.54
CA ASP A 370 13.19 -9.34 11.38
C ASP A 370 14.32 -9.74 10.41
N SER A 371 14.63 -11.02 10.34
CA SER A 371 15.59 -11.58 9.39
C SER A 371 15.05 -11.55 7.97
N SER A 372 13.84 -12.11 7.73
CA SER A 372 13.25 -12.15 6.40
C SER A 372 12.97 -10.74 5.86
N PHE A 373 12.53 -9.80 6.72
CA PHE A 373 12.33 -8.40 6.37
C PHE A 373 13.58 -7.75 5.77
N ARG A 374 14.77 -8.07 6.33
CA ARG A 374 16.04 -7.52 5.87
C ARG A 374 16.56 -8.26 4.64
N PHE A 375 16.61 -9.58 4.67
CA PHE A 375 17.12 -10.37 3.55
C PHE A 375 16.30 -10.18 2.27
N GLU A 376 14.96 -10.15 2.37
CA GLU A 376 14.11 -10.02 1.18
C GLU A 376 14.23 -8.66 0.45
N ARG A 377 14.77 -7.65 1.14
CA ARG A 377 15.00 -6.30 0.59
C ARG A 377 16.45 -6.09 0.13
N GLY A 378 17.36 -6.99 0.50
CA GLY A 378 18.77 -6.93 0.18
C GLY A 378 19.60 -6.18 1.24
N ILE A 379 20.28 -6.93 2.07
CA ILE A 379 21.25 -6.39 3.04
C ILE A 379 22.59 -6.07 2.37
N ASP A 380 23.51 -5.45 3.13
CA ASP A 380 24.89 -5.24 2.68
C ASP A 380 25.59 -6.59 2.37
N PRO A 381 25.96 -6.87 1.11
CA PRO A 381 26.58 -8.14 0.73
C PRO A 381 28.03 -8.29 1.20
N ASN A 382 28.63 -7.27 1.81
CA ASN A 382 30.03 -7.25 2.25
C ASN A 382 30.20 -7.16 3.77
N ILE A 383 29.12 -7.12 4.55
CA ILE A 383 29.18 -6.91 6.00
C ILE A 383 29.38 -8.22 6.81
N GLN A 384 29.23 -9.39 6.19
CA GLN A 384 29.12 -10.70 6.88
C GLN A 384 30.29 -10.97 7.82
N ILE A 385 31.51 -10.78 7.36
CA ILE A 385 32.74 -11.00 8.17
C ILE A 385 32.82 -10.00 9.33
N TYR A 386 32.46 -8.74 9.09
CA TYR A 386 32.48 -7.71 10.13
C TYR A 386 31.44 -8.03 11.23
N ALA A 387 30.24 -8.36 10.84
CA ALA A 387 29.17 -8.72 11.78
C ALA A 387 29.51 -10.01 12.56
N LEU A 388 30.08 -11.00 11.89
CA LEU A 388 30.53 -12.25 12.51
C LEU A 388 31.59 -11.99 13.59
N LYS A 389 32.61 -11.19 13.28
CA LYS A 389 33.65 -10.79 14.25
C LYS A 389 33.07 -10.02 15.42
N ARG A 390 32.14 -9.08 15.15
CA ARG A 390 31.45 -8.31 16.18
C ARG A 390 30.71 -9.21 17.16
N ALA A 391 29.93 -10.15 16.62
CA ALA A 391 29.20 -11.14 17.43
C ALA A 391 30.13 -12.03 18.25
N ALA A 392 31.18 -12.57 17.63
CA ALA A 392 32.16 -13.43 18.32
C ALA A 392 32.84 -12.72 19.49
N LEU A 393 33.18 -11.43 19.34
CA LEU A 393 33.73 -10.61 20.43
C LEU A 393 32.72 -10.42 21.56
N LEU A 394 31.45 -10.17 21.24
CA LEU A 394 30.38 -10.06 22.25
C LEU A 394 30.15 -11.39 22.98
N PHE A 395 30.18 -12.55 22.28
CA PHE A 395 30.10 -13.85 22.92
C PHE A 395 31.29 -14.12 23.86
N LYS A 396 32.50 -13.70 23.45
CA LYS A 396 33.66 -13.77 24.31
C LYS A 396 33.49 -12.92 25.57
N GLU A 397 33.06 -11.67 25.40
CA GLU A 397 32.93 -10.71 26.49
C GLU A 397 31.79 -11.06 27.45
N LEU A 398 30.59 -11.40 26.94
CA LEU A 398 29.37 -11.49 27.71
C LEU A 398 28.99 -12.94 28.09
N ALA A 399 29.48 -13.92 27.37
CA ALA A 399 29.24 -15.33 27.62
C ALA A 399 30.49 -16.10 28.06
N GLY A 400 31.66 -15.46 28.11
CA GLY A 400 32.93 -16.12 28.45
C GLY A 400 33.39 -17.14 27.41
N GLY A 401 32.89 -17.04 26.19
CA GLY A 401 33.21 -17.96 25.08
C GLY A 401 34.64 -17.80 24.59
N THR A 402 35.18 -18.88 24.01
CA THR A 402 36.50 -18.92 23.37
C THR A 402 36.33 -19.11 21.87
N ILE A 403 36.94 -18.29 21.04
CA ILE A 403 36.88 -18.41 19.58
C ILE A 403 37.72 -19.62 19.16
N ALA A 404 37.04 -20.68 18.69
CA ALA A 404 37.56 -22.04 18.60
C ALA A 404 37.71 -22.58 17.16
N SER A 405 37.55 -21.74 16.16
CA SER A 405 37.82 -22.08 14.75
C SER A 405 38.29 -20.89 13.96
N ASP A 406 38.93 -21.12 12.85
CA ASP A 406 39.07 -20.12 11.79
C ASP A 406 37.68 -19.74 11.24
N ILE A 407 37.58 -18.55 10.66
CA ILE A 407 36.35 -18.15 9.96
C ILE A 407 36.23 -18.96 8.67
N PHE A 408 35.10 -19.65 8.52
CA PHE A 408 34.72 -20.19 7.22
C PHE A 408 34.17 -19.07 6.36
N ASP A 409 34.63 -18.97 5.13
CA ASP A 409 34.18 -17.97 4.16
C ASP A 409 34.02 -18.63 2.79
N SER A 410 32.78 -18.71 2.29
CA SER A 410 32.45 -19.36 1.00
C SER A 410 32.79 -18.49 -0.22
N ASN A 411 32.93 -17.18 -0.04
CA ASN A 411 33.22 -16.22 -1.12
C ASN A 411 33.96 -15.00 -0.58
N PRO A 412 35.32 -15.08 -0.50
CA PRO A 412 36.13 -14.02 0.09
C PRO A 412 36.22 -12.76 -0.77
N GLU A 413 35.75 -12.78 -2.03
CA GLU A 413 35.79 -11.63 -2.91
C GLU A 413 34.63 -10.67 -2.61
N PRO A 414 34.91 -9.39 -2.30
CA PRO A 414 33.88 -8.40 -2.05
C PRO A 414 33.02 -8.14 -3.30
N VAL A 415 31.71 -7.95 -3.10
CA VAL A 415 30.82 -7.46 -4.16
C VAL A 415 31.26 -6.05 -4.56
N ALA A 416 31.46 -5.85 -5.86
CA ALA A 416 31.95 -4.58 -6.38
C ALA A 416 30.88 -3.46 -6.24
N PRO A 417 31.34 -2.21 -6.03
CA PRO A 417 30.43 -1.06 -5.99
C PRO A 417 29.76 -0.83 -7.34
N PHE A 418 28.59 -0.20 -7.31
CA PHE A 418 27.87 0.24 -8.50
C PHE A 418 28.60 1.45 -9.10
N ARG A 419 28.95 1.40 -10.40
CA ARG A 419 29.67 2.47 -11.07
C ARG A 419 28.85 3.06 -12.20
N PHE A 420 28.76 4.37 -12.22
CA PHE A 420 28.13 5.14 -13.28
C PHE A 420 28.66 6.59 -13.31
N ASP A 421 28.36 7.31 -14.38
CA ASP A 421 28.69 8.71 -14.51
C ASP A 421 27.60 9.59 -13.92
N PHE A 422 28.00 10.64 -13.18
CA PHE A 422 27.15 11.64 -12.55
C PHE A 422 27.49 13.02 -13.11
N SER A 423 26.54 13.72 -13.74
CA SER A 423 26.71 15.07 -14.25
C SER A 423 26.12 16.10 -13.29
N VAL A 424 26.97 16.99 -12.79
CA VAL A 424 26.55 18.10 -11.91
C VAL A 424 25.59 19.03 -12.61
N ALA A 425 25.83 19.35 -13.89
CA ALA A 425 24.92 20.21 -14.67
C ALA A 425 23.55 19.58 -14.85
N ARG A 426 23.50 18.29 -15.13
CA ARG A 426 22.25 17.54 -15.26
C ARG A 426 21.50 17.44 -13.94
N ALA A 427 22.22 17.22 -12.85
CA ALA A 427 21.64 17.21 -11.51
C ALA A 427 21.00 18.57 -11.17
N LYS A 428 21.71 19.68 -11.40
CA LYS A 428 21.16 21.04 -11.25
C LYS A 428 19.91 21.28 -12.09
N ALA A 429 19.94 20.83 -13.35
CA ALA A 429 18.80 20.99 -14.27
C ALA A 429 17.58 20.17 -13.83
N LEU A 430 17.79 18.96 -13.32
CA LEU A 430 16.71 18.09 -12.85
C LEU A 430 16.12 18.58 -11.53
N ILE A 431 16.97 19.01 -10.59
CA ILE A 431 16.53 19.59 -9.30
C ILE A 431 15.84 20.94 -9.52
N GLY A 432 16.25 21.69 -10.54
CA GLY A 432 15.70 23.01 -10.84
C GLY A 432 16.32 24.16 -10.02
N LYS A 433 17.45 23.89 -9.33
CA LYS A 433 18.17 24.88 -8.52
C LYS A 433 19.67 24.83 -8.83
N ASP A 434 20.30 26.01 -8.88
CA ASP A 434 21.75 26.13 -9.02
C ASP A 434 22.44 25.92 -7.66
N ILE A 435 22.61 24.65 -7.27
CA ILE A 435 23.32 24.23 -6.06
C ILE A 435 24.84 24.31 -6.35
N PRO A 436 25.66 24.89 -5.45
CA PRO A 436 27.11 24.94 -5.62
C PRO A 436 27.71 23.55 -5.83
N THR A 437 28.67 23.41 -6.73
CA THR A 437 29.34 22.13 -7.04
C THR A 437 29.98 21.49 -5.81
N GLU A 438 30.54 22.32 -4.92
CA GLU A 438 31.13 21.85 -3.67
C GLU A 438 30.10 21.22 -2.72
N THR A 439 28.87 21.71 -2.72
CA THR A 439 27.79 21.10 -1.94
C THR A 439 27.47 19.68 -2.43
N PHE A 440 27.44 19.46 -3.77
CA PHE A 440 27.30 18.11 -4.33
C PHE A 440 28.44 17.20 -3.85
N ARG A 441 29.68 17.68 -3.90
CA ARG A 441 30.85 16.93 -3.45
C ARG A 441 30.73 16.54 -1.97
N THR A 442 30.45 17.52 -1.12
CA THR A 442 30.29 17.30 0.32
C THR A 442 29.22 16.25 0.63
N ILE A 443 28.07 16.32 -0.04
CA ILE A 443 26.98 15.37 0.19
C ILE A 443 27.34 13.97 -0.34
N ILE A 444 27.89 13.87 -1.53
CA ILE A 444 28.30 12.60 -2.15
C ILE A 444 29.36 11.89 -1.30
N ASP A 445 30.36 12.63 -0.82
CA ASP A 445 31.39 12.12 0.08
C ASP A 445 30.81 11.69 1.44
N ALA A 446 29.87 12.49 1.99
CA ALA A 446 29.20 12.19 3.25
C ALA A 446 28.31 10.93 3.16
N LEU A 447 27.81 10.61 1.98
CA LEU A 447 27.06 9.38 1.68
C LEU A 447 27.98 8.18 1.37
N GLU A 448 29.27 8.30 1.62
CA GLU A 448 30.28 7.25 1.37
C GLU A 448 30.39 6.84 -0.12
N VAL A 449 29.89 7.68 -1.05
CA VAL A 449 30.03 7.47 -2.49
C VAL A 449 31.40 8.01 -2.95
N LYS A 450 32.21 7.15 -3.50
CA LYS A 450 33.56 7.53 -3.94
C LYS A 450 33.54 8.15 -5.34
N ILE A 451 34.10 9.35 -5.49
CA ILE A 451 34.39 9.95 -6.78
C ILE A 451 35.74 9.40 -7.25
N GLU A 452 35.71 8.52 -8.25
CA GLU A 452 36.94 7.87 -8.78
C GLU A 452 37.65 8.73 -9.82
N LYS A 453 36.88 9.49 -10.62
CA LYS A 453 37.44 10.35 -11.68
C LYS A 453 36.52 11.58 -11.87
N GLU A 454 37.13 12.70 -12.21
CA GLU A 454 36.42 13.95 -12.54
C GLU A 454 36.86 14.45 -13.92
N GLU A 455 35.91 14.63 -14.80
CA GLU A 455 36.10 15.21 -16.14
C GLU A 455 35.19 16.42 -16.34
N GLY A 456 35.61 17.60 -15.84
CA GLY A 456 34.80 18.81 -15.86
C GLY A 456 33.56 18.69 -14.99
N ASP A 457 32.38 18.63 -15.62
CA ASP A 457 31.08 18.54 -14.99
C ASP A 457 30.60 17.09 -14.77
N VAL A 458 31.32 16.12 -15.33
CA VAL A 458 30.97 14.68 -15.20
C VAL A 458 31.95 13.99 -14.26
N TRP A 459 31.38 13.30 -13.26
CA TRP A 459 32.14 12.53 -12.27
C TRP A 459 31.85 11.05 -12.41
N SER A 460 32.86 10.20 -12.53
CA SER A 460 32.67 8.74 -12.42
C SER A 460 32.64 8.37 -10.96
N VAL A 461 31.51 7.85 -10.51
CA VAL A 461 31.24 7.53 -9.10
C VAL A 461 31.15 6.03 -8.84
N ALA A 462 31.51 5.62 -7.63
CA ALA A 462 31.40 4.26 -7.13
C ALA A 462 30.56 4.24 -5.85
N VAL A 463 29.34 3.71 -5.94
CA VAL A 463 28.37 3.63 -4.84
C VAL A 463 28.54 2.31 -4.10
N PRO A 464 28.62 2.33 -2.76
CA PRO A 464 28.73 1.09 -1.96
C PRO A 464 27.55 0.15 -2.18
N PRO A 465 27.75 -1.19 -2.24
CA PRO A 465 26.69 -2.13 -2.58
C PRO A 465 25.61 -2.30 -1.48
N TYR A 466 25.81 -1.79 -0.27
CA TYR A 466 24.75 -1.73 0.74
C TYR A 466 23.63 -0.74 0.34
N ARG A 467 23.90 0.20 -0.57
CA ARG A 467 22.89 1.06 -1.21
C ARG A 467 22.33 0.31 -2.42
N VAL A 468 21.49 -0.69 -2.14
CA VAL A 468 20.91 -1.60 -3.15
C VAL A 468 20.06 -0.88 -4.20
N ASP A 469 19.56 0.30 -3.89
CA ASP A 469 18.68 1.14 -4.70
C ASP A 469 19.40 2.15 -5.60
N VAL A 470 20.64 2.53 -5.25
CA VAL A 470 21.40 3.59 -5.95
C VAL A 470 22.29 3.00 -7.03
N GLN A 471 21.73 2.74 -8.20
CA GLN A 471 22.42 2.07 -9.32
C GLN A 471 22.58 2.96 -10.56
N ARG A 472 22.01 4.15 -10.59
CA ARG A 472 22.03 5.09 -11.71
C ARG A 472 22.12 6.53 -11.21
N GLU A 473 22.48 7.42 -12.15
CA GLU A 473 22.60 8.85 -11.91
C GLU A 473 21.36 9.47 -11.21
N ALA A 474 20.16 9.11 -11.67
CA ALA A 474 18.92 9.66 -11.10
C ALA A 474 18.74 9.32 -9.61
N ASP A 475 19.16 8.12 -9.21
CA ASP A 475 19.06 7.65 -7.82
C ASP A 475 20.03 8.45 -6.93
N LEU A 476 21.24 8.76 -7.42
CA LEU A 476 22.19 9.59 -6.68
C LEU A 476 21.76 11.07 -6.64
N ILE A 477 21.10 11.58 -7.69
CA ILE A 477 20.51 12.93 -7.67
C ILE A 477 19.42 13.03 -6.58
N GLU A 478 18.58 12.01 -6.44
CA GLU A 478 17.60 11.91 -5.37
C GLU A 478 18.25 11.95 -3.98
N ASP A 479 19.32 11.15 -3.80
CA ASP A 479 20.08 11.14 -2.54
C ASP A 479 20.69 12.49 -2.19
N VAL A 480 21.27 13.17 -3.17
CA VAL A 480 21.80 14.53 -2.96
C VAL A 480 20.69 15.48 -2.57
N LEU A 481 19.52 15.39 -3.24
CA LEU A 481 18.39 16.29 -2.99
C LEU A 481 17.75 16.07 -1.61
N ARG A 482 17.61 14.81 -1.16
CA ARG A 482 17.06 14.51 0.18
C ARG A 482 17.98 15.03 1.30
N ILE A 483 19.30 14.90 1.15
CA ILE A 483 20.26 15.41 2.14
C ILE A 483 20.37 16.94 2.09
N TYR A 484 20.32 17.53 0.89
CA TYR A 484 20.24 18.99 0.71
C TYR A 484 18.96 19.56 1.33
N GLY A 485 17.87 18.82 1.26
CA GLY A 485 16.53 19.15 1.74
C GLY A 485 15.60 19.66 0.62
N TYR A 486 14.52 18.95 0.40
CA TYR A 486 13.49 19.32 -0.59
C TYR A 486 12.93 20.74 -0.36
N ASN A 487 12.76 21.12 0.92
CA ASN A 487 12.22 22.42 1.30
C ASN A 487 13.17 23.61 0.99
N ASN A 488 14.42 23.33 0.67
CA ASN A 488 15.43 24.32 0.28
C ASN A 488 15.39 24.63 -1.23
N VAL A 489 14.52 23.97 -1.99
CA VAL A 489 14.31 24.23 -3.41
C VAL A 489 13.08 25.12 -3.58
N GLU A 490 13.30 26.35 -4.07
CA GLU A 490 12.23 27.32 -4.28
C GLU A 490 11.31 26.88 -5.44
N VAL A 491 10.01 27.05 -5.25
CA VAL A 491 9.03 26.87 -6.33
C VAL A 491 9.11 28.06 -7.28
N SER A 492 9.37 27.80 -8.57
CA SER A 492 9.42 28.85 -9.59
C SER A 492 8.05 29.52 -9.76
N GLU A 493 8.03 30.85 -9.75
CA GLU A 493 6.83 31.64 -10.09
C GLU A 493 6.45 31.55 -11.57
N LYS A 494 7.38 31.09 -12.42
CA LYS A 494 7.17 30.94 -13.87
C LYS A 494 7.19 29.47 -14.27
N VAL A 495 6.15 29.07 -14.99
CA VAL A 495 6.11 27.73 -15.63
C VAL A 495 6.69 27.85 -17.03
N ASN A 496 7.83 27.19 -17.27
CA ASN A 496 8.38 26.97 -18.60
C ASN A 496 8.01 25.56 -19.05
N SER A 497 7.04 25.47 -19.98
CA SER A 497 6.66 24.18 -20.55
C SER A 497 6.50 24.27 -22.05
N THR A 498 6.81 23.18 -22.73
CA THR A 498 6.47 23.04 -24.16
C THR A 498 4.97 22.83 -24.25
N LEU A 499 4.31 23.66 -25.08
CA LEU A 499 2.89 23.47 -25.35
C LEU A 499 2.67 22.19 -26.13
N SER A 500 2.00 21.24 -25.51
CA SER A 500 1.53 20.04 -26.16
C SER A 500 0.07 20.20 -26.59
N TYR A 501 -0.24 19.87 -27.82
CA TYR A 501 -1.62 19.91 -28.33
C TYR A 501 -2.24 18.52 -28.23
N VAL A 502 -3.34 18.42 -27.52
CA VAL A 502 -4.14 17.18 -27.47
C VAL A 502 -4.66 16.85 -28.87
N GLN A 503 -4.60 15.59 -29.26
CA GLN A 503 -5.17 15.12 -30.52
C GLN A 503 -6.68 15.41 -30.57
N LYS A 504 -7.15 15.94 -31.66
CA LYS A 504 -8.60 16.17 -31.87
C LYS A 504 -9.23 14.92 -32.52
N PRO A 505 -10.42 14.51 -32.10
CA PRO A 505 -11.26 15.08 -31.06
C PRO A 505 -10.69 14.77 -29.66
N ASP A 506 -10.74 15.75 -28.75
CA ASP A 506 -10.37 15.61 -27.36
C ASP A 506 -11.41 14.74 -26.63
N LYS A 507 -11.01 13.53 -26.26
CA LYS A 507 -11.87 12.54 -25.57
C LYS A 507 -12.47 13.11 -24.28
N THR A 508 -11.66 13.72 -23.43
CA THR A 508 -12.10 14.25 -22.13
C THR A 508 -13.14 15.36 -22.33
N ARG A 509 -12.88 16.29 -23.25
CA ARG A 509 -13.83 17.36 -23.54
C ARG A 509 -15.16 16.84 -24.07
N LEU A 510 -15.14 15.83 -24.92
CA LEU A 510 -16.37 15.24 -25.47
C LEU A 510 -17.10 14.39 -24.43
N THR A 511 -16.39 13.68 -23.55
CA THR A 511 -16.98 13.00 -22.39
C THR A 511 -17.71 14.00 -21.50
N ASN A 512 -17.06 15.10 -21.10
CA ASN A 512 -17.68 16.14 -20.30
C ASN A 512 -18.90 16.79 -20.99
N LEU A 513 -18.82 17.04 -22.29
CA LEU A 513 -19.94 17.58 -23.07
C LEU A 513 -21.18 16.66 -22.97
N VAL A 514 -20.99 15.35 -23.05
CA VAL A 514 -22.08 14.37 -22.94
C VAL A 514 -22.57 14.25 -21.50
N ALA A 515 -21.65 14.24 -20.51
CA ALA A 515 -21.98 14.22 -19.11
C ALA A 515 -22.84 15.43 -18.72
N ASP A 516 -22.43 16.64 -19.12
CA ASP A 516 -23.18 17.89 -18.88
C ASP A 516 -24.59 17.82 -19.52
N MET A 517 -24.68 17.28 -20.76
CA MET A 517 -25.95 17.12 -21.45
C MET A 517 -26.89 16.16 -20.73
N LEU A 518 -26.41 15.03 -20.23
CA LEU A 518 -27.19 14.04 -19.50
C LEU A 518 -27.59 14.57 -18.12
N THR A 519 -26.65 15.17 -17.39
CA THR A 519 -26.90 15.78 -16.07
C THR A 519 -27.95 16.89 -16.16
N ALA A 520 -27.87 17.77 -17.17
CA ALA A 520 -28.88 18.82 -17.39
C ALA A 520 -30.29 18.27 -17.69
N ARG A 521 -30.40 16.98 -18.02
CA ARG A 521 -31.66 16.24 -18.25
C ARG A 521 -32.13 15.41 -17.07
N GLY A 522 -31.46 15.55 -15.93
CA GLY A 522 -31.79 14.86 -14.70
C GLY A 522 -31.23 13.43 -14.61
N TYR A 523 -30.19 13.11 -15.38
CA TYR A 523 -29.45 11.86 -15.21
C TYR A 523 -28.35 12.05 -14.17
N THR A 524 -28.17 11.08 -13.31
CA THR A 524 -27.09 11.05 -12.30
C THR A 524 -25.95 10.19 -12.81
N GLU A 525 -24.72 10.69 -12.73
CA GLU A 525 -23.53 9.91 -13.02
C GLU A 525 -23.28 8.91 -11.89
N ILE A 526 -22.94 7.68 -12.28
CA ILE A 526 -22.45 6.68 -11.34
C ILE A 526 -21.02 6.29 -11.73
N MET A 527 -20.24 5.87 -10.75
CA MET A 527 -18.90 5.34 -10.92
C MET A 527 -18.79 3.99 -10.24
N SER A 528 -18.60 2.94 -11.03
CA SER A 528 -18.51 1.58 -10.53
C SER A 528 -17.11 1.02 -10.65
N ASN A 529 -16.81 0.01 -9.81
CA ASN A 529 -15.52 -0.70 -9.90
C ASN A 529 -15.41 -1.44 -11.25
N SER A 530 -14.22 -1.43 -11.83
CA SER A 530 -13.92 -2.24 -13.02
C SER A 530 -13.87 -3.74 -12.72
N LEU A 531 -13.67 -4.11 -11.45
CA LEU A 531 -13.71 -5.50 -10.99
C LEU A 531 -15.14 -5.88 -10.61
N THR A 532 -15.54 -7.11 -10.96
CA THR A 532 -16.89 -7.61 -10.75
C THR A 532 -16.92 -9.13 -10.52
N LYS A 533 -18.11 -9.67 -10.30
CA LYS A 533 -18.34 -11.10 -10.02
C LYS A 533 -18.23 -11.94 -11.29
N THR A 534 -17.47 -13.03 -11.21
CA THR A 534 -17.41 -14.02 -12.29
C THR A 534 -18.78 -14.61 -12.60
N ALA A 535 -19.59 -14.82 -11.55
CA ALA A 535 -20.94 -15.40 -11.66
C ALA A 535 -21.89 -14.64 -12.58
N TYR A 536 -21.68 -13.35 -12.81
CA TYR A 536 -22.51 -12.58 -13.76
C TYR A 536 -22.34 -13.00 -15.22
N TYR A 537 -21.21 -13.62 -15.55
CA TYR A 537 -20.85 -14.05 -16.92
C TYR A 537 -21.08 -15.55 -17.14
N GLU A 538 -21.40 -16.31 -16.09
CA GLU A 538 -21.65 -17.74 -16.20
C GLU A 538 -22.92 -18.03 -17.01
N GLY A 539 -22.76 -18.79 -18.08
CA GLY A 539 -23.86 -19.16 -18.99
C GLY A 539 -24.28 -18.09 -19.98
N LEU A 540 -23.62 -16.92 -19.99
CA LEU A 540 -23.89 -15.89 -20.99
C LEU A 540 -23.21 -16.22 -22.34
N GLN A 541 -23.96 -16.03 -23.43
CA GLN A 541 -23.45 -16.14 -24.80
C GLN A 541 -22.92 -14.81 -25.33
N SER A 542 -23.56 -13.70 -24.98
CA SER A 542 -23.15 -12.35 -25.39
C SER A 542 -21.80 -11.94 -24.82
N TYR A 543 -21.52 -12.31 -23.57
CA TYR A 543 -20.27 -12.03 -22.86
C TYR A 543 -19.77 -13.30 -22.15
N PRO A 544 -19.14 -14.24 -22.89
CA PRO A 544 -18.69 -15.52 -22.34
C PRO A 544 -17.65 -15.35 -21.23
N VAL A 545 -17.70 -16.17 -20.19
CA VAL A 545 -16.79 -16.15 -19.06
C VAL A 545 -15.32 -16.41 -19.46
N GLU A 546 -15.10 -17.13 -20.56
CA GLU A 546 -13.77 -17.40 -21.12
C GLU A 546 -13.10 -16.14 -21.68
N LYS A 547 -13.86 -15.11 -22.00
CA LYS A 547 -13.37 -13.80 -22.43
C LYS A 547 -13.17 -12.81 -21.29
N CYS A 548 -13.43 -13.20 -20.05
CA CYS A 548 -13.12 -12.37 -18.90
C CYS A 548 -11.62 -12.29 -18.66
N VAL A 549 -11.15 -11.09 -18.33
CA VAL A 549 -9.82 -10.89 -17.75
C VAL A 549 -9.90 -11.27 -16.28
N LYS A 550 -9.29 -12.39 -15.90
CA LYS A 550 -9.32 -12.93 -14.53
C LYS A 550 -8.25 -12.29 -13.66
N ILE A 551 -8.60 -12.01 -12.42
CA ILE A 551 -7.64 -11.50 -11.41
C ILE A 551 -6.99 -12.70 -10.73
N MET A 552 -5.66 -12.71 -10.65
CA MET A 552 -4.90 -13.84 -10.10
C MET A 552 -5.10 -14.01 -8.59
N ASN A 553 -5.13 -12.90 -7.85
CA ASN A 553 -5.29 -12.89 -6.39
C ASN A 553 -6.40 -11.89 -6.01
N PRO A 554 -7.69 -12.18 -6.28
CA PRO A 554 -8.77 -11.25 -5.95
C PRO A 554 -8.94 -11.14 -4.42
N LEU A 555 -9.27 -9.94 -3.94
CA LEU A 555 -9.56 -9.70 -2.52
C LEU A 555 -10.81 -10.47 -2.05
N SER A 556 -11.76 -10.70 -2.95
CA SER A 556 -12.96 -11.49 -2.71
C SER A 556 -13.46 -12.12 -4.02
N ALA A 557 -14.37 -13.10 -3.92
CA ALA A 557 -15.04 -13.68 -5.08
C ALA A 557 -15.85 -12.65 -5.88
N ASP A 558 -16.27 -11.56 -5.24
CA ASP A 558 -17.01 -10.46 -5.86
C ASP A 558 -16.15 -9.58 -6.80
N LEU A 559 -14.81 -9.73 -6.75
CA LEU A 559 -13.85 -8.98 -7.53
C LEU A 559 -12.96 -9.88 -8.39
N GLY A 560 -13.49 -11.02 -8.83
CA GLY A 560 -12.73 -12.08 -9.50
C GLY A 560 -12.33 -11.80 -10.94
N VAL A 561 -13.06 -10.92 -11.65
CA VAL A 561 -12.83 -10.59 -13.07
C VAL A 561 -13.02 -9.11 -13.35
N MET A 562 -12.45 -8.65 -14.46
CA MET A 562 -12.74 -7.33 -15.00
C MET A 562 -14.01 -7.37 -15.87
N ARG A 563 -14.82 -6.32 -15.79
CA ARG A 563 -16.12 -6.22 -16.48
C ARG A 563 -16.00 -6.21 -17.99
N GLN A 564 -16.87 -6.97 -18.69
CA GLN A 564 -17.02 -6.95 -20.15
C GLN A 564 -18.12 -5.97 -20.62
N THR A 565 -19.05 -5.59 -19.72
CA THR A 565 -20.15 -4.65 -19.95
C THR A 565 -20.40 -3.83 -18.70
N LEU A 566 -20.94 -2.63 -18.84
CA LEU A 566 -21.36 -1.77 -17.74
C LEU A 566 -22.72 -2.18 -17.16
N LEU A 567 -23.43 -3.14 -17.81
CA LEU A 567 -24.79 -3.54 -17.42
C LEU A 567 -24.86 -4.01 -15.95
N PHE A 568 -24.01 -4.95 -15.54
CA PHE A 568 -24.14 -5.57 -14.21
C PHE A 568 -23.84 -4.58 -13.08
N ASN A 569 -22.87 -3.70 -13.25
CA ASN A 569 -22.61 -2.63 -12.29
C ASN A 569 -23.79 -1.62 -12.24
N THR A 570 -24.37 -1.31 -13.39
CA THR A 570 -25.60 -0.49 -13.45
C THR A 570 -26.75 -1.17 -12.72
N MET A 571 -26.93 -2.49 -12.87
CA MET A 571 -27.97 -3.25 -12.16
C MET A 571 -27.72 -3.29 -10.65
N GLU A 572 -26.47 -3.40 -10.19
CA GLU A 572 -26.13 -3.28 -8.76
C GLU A 572 -26.51 -1.90 -8.20
N ALA A 573 -26.23 -0.83 -8.95
CA ALA A 573 -26.62 0.53 -8.56
C ALA A 573 -28.16 0.69 -8.51
N VAL A 574 -28.88 0.13 -9.47
CA VAL A 574 -30.38 0.14 -9.46
C VAL A 574 -30.92 -0.65 -8.28
N GLN A 575 -30.36 -1.84 -8.00
CA GLN A 575 -30.75 -2.68 -6.86
C GLN A 575 -30.53 -1.96 -5.54
N LEU A 576 -29.35 -1.35 -5.35
CA LEU A 576 -29.04 -0.59 -4.14
C LEU A 576 -30.06 0.52 -3.90
N ASN A 577 -30.35 1.30 -4.93
CA ASN A 577 -31.33 2.40 -4.84
C ASN A 577 -32.76 1.89 -4.60
N ALA A 578 -33.17 0.81 -5.27
CA ALA A 578 -34.49 0.19 -5.07
C ALA A 578 -34.64 -0.29 -3.62
N ASN A 579 -33.61 -0.90 -3.03
CA ASN A 579 -33.62 -1.32 -1.62
C ASN A 579 -33.76 -0.12 -0.66
N HIS A 580 -33.24 1.05 -1.06
CA HIS A 580 -33.45 2.32 -0.33
C HIS A 580 -34.75 3.04 -0.70
N ARG A 581 -35.68 2.37 -1.41
CA ARG A 581 -36.98 2.92 -1.85
C ARG A 581 -36.89 4.09 -2.83
N ASN A 582 -35.76 4.18 -3.53
CA ASN A 582 -35.52 5.13 -4.60
C ASN A 582 -35.55 4.37 -5.94
N GLY A 583 -36.74 4.10 -6.46
CA GLY A 583 -36.92 3.25 -7.65
C GLY A 583 -36.95 4.02 -8.98
N ASP A 584 -37.13 5.35 -8.95
CA ASP A 584 -37.24 6.19 -10.15
C ASP A 584 -35.87 6.74 -10.52
N LEU A 585 -35.18 6.07 -11.43
CA LEU A 585 -33.77 6.37 -11.72
C LEU A 585 -33.54 6.70 -13.19
N LYS A 586 -32.67 7.69 -13.40
CA LYS A 586 -32.04 8.04 -14.67
C LYS A 586 -30.55 8.15 -14.38
N ILE A 587 -29.78 7.16 -14.79
CA ILE A 587 -28.36 7.06 -14.46
C ILE A 587 -27.51 6.84 -15.71
N TYR A 588 -26.25 7.25 -15.63
CA TYR A 588 -25.27 6.98 -16.70
C TYR A 588 -23.88 6.74 -16.10
N GLU A 589 -23.04 6.01 -16.84
CA GLU A 589 -21.66 5.73 -16.49
C GLU A 589 -20.77 5.75 -17.71
N PHE A 590 -19.63 6.42 -17.61
CA PHE A 590 -18.50 6.23 -18.51
C PHE A 590 -17.50 5.26 -17.90
N GLY A 591 -17.12 4.23 -18.63
CA GLY A 591 -16.16 3.26 -18.10
C GLY A 591 -15.51 2.39 -19.16
N ASN A 592 -14.34 1.85 -18.83
CA ASN A 592 -13.69 0.84 -19.67
C ASN A 592 -14.33 -0.54 -19.41
N CYS A 593 -14.46 -1.31 -20.49
CA CYS A 593 -14.80 -2.72 -20.49
C CYS A 593 -13.61 -3.50 -21.08
N TYR A 594 -13.36 -4.69 -20.54
CA TYR A 594 -12.12 -5.43 -20.76
C TYR A 594 -12.40 -6.82 -21.33
N PHE A 595 -11.55 -7.26 -22.25
CA PHE A 595 -11.73 -8.53 -22.94
C PHE A 595 -10.41 -9.30 -23.05
N TYR A 596 -10.49 -10.59 -22.83
CA TYR A 596 -9.43 -11.53 -23.11
C TYR A 596 -9.76 -12.31 -24.38
N ASN A 597 -8.89 -12.24 -25.38
CA ASN A 597 -8.99 -13.03 -26.62
C ASN A 597 -7.64 -13.69 -26.87
N LYS A 598 -7.54 -14.98 -26.58
CA LYS A 598 -6.31 -15.74 -26.75
C LYS A 598 -5.74 -15.56 -28.14
N VAL A 599 -4.56 -15.00 -28.23
CA VAL A 599 -3.79 -14.93 -29.49
C VAL A 599 -2.84 -16.11 -29.51
N GLU A 600 -2.96 -16.97 -30.54
CA GLU A 600 -2.05 -18.09 -30.72
C GLU A 600 -0.78 -17.59 -31.41
N SER A 601 0.41 -17.92 -30.85
CA SER A 601 1.68 -17.66 -31.52
C SER A 601 1.83 -18.57 -32.72
N LYS A 602 2.19 -18.02 -33.85
CA LYS A 602 2.72 -18.83 -34.97
C LYS A 602 4.15 -19.24 -34.61
N GLU A 603 4.56 -20.41 -35.07
CA GLU A 603 5.89 -20.96 -34.83
C GLU A 603 6.97 -19.92 -35.20
N GLY A 604 7.75 -19.45 -34.20
CA GLY A 604 8.82 -18.47 -34.40
C GLY A 604 8.46 -16.99 -34.19
N GLU A 605 7.19 -16.63 -33.88
CA GLU A 605 6.79 -15.25 -33.57
C GLU A 605 6.62 -15.05 -32.06
N GLU A 606 7.30 -14.08 -31.47
CA GLU A 606 7.12 -13.64 -30.10
C GLU A 606 5.82 -12.83 -30.01
N VAL A 607 4.82 -13.33 -29.30
CA VAL A 607 3.56 -12.60 -29.07
C VAL A 607 3.79 -11.55 -27.99
N ALA A 608 3.46 -10.31 -28.28
CA ALA A 608 3.55 -9.24 -27.28
C ALA A 608 2.71 -9.60 -26.02
N PRO A 609 3.21 -9.36 -24.80
CA PRO A 609 2.58 -9.81 -23.55
C PRO A 609 1.12 -9.42 -23.37
N LEU A 610 0.69 -8.29 -23.97
CA LEU A 610 -0.68 -7.77 -23.86
C LEU A 610 -1.53 -8.01 -25.13
N ALA A 611 -1.04 -8.72 -26.14
CA ALA A 611 -1.76 -8.93 -27.40
C ALA A 611 -3.11 -9.63 -27.25
N SER A 612 -3.27 -10.45 -26.20
CA SER A 612 -4.52 -11.14 -25.88
C SER A 612 -5.54 -10.29 -25.15
N TYR A 613 -5.18 -9.09 -24.74
CA TYR A 613 -6.05 -8.21 -23.95
C TYR A 613 -6.48 -6.99 -24.76
N SER A 614 -7.73 -6.60 -24.58
CA SER A 614 -8.25 -5.36 -25.18
C SER A 614 -9.19 -4.66 -24.22
N GLU A 615 -9.26 -3.33 -24.34
CA GLU A 615 -10.20 -2.50 -23.59
C GLU A 615 -10.93 -1.52 -24.51
N ASN A 616 -12.16 -1.20 -24.15
CA ASN A 616 -13.01 -0.24 -24.85
C ASN A 616 -13.65 0.72 -23.87
N TYR A 617 -13.62 1.99 -24.17
CA TYR A 617 -14.32 3.00 -23.38
C TYR A 617 -15.78 3.10 -23.82
N ARG A 618 -16.69 2.88 -22.88
CA ARG A 618 -18.13 2.81 -23.15
C ARG A 618 -18.89 3.83 -22.32
N LEU A 619 -20.08 4.18 -22.80
CA LEU A 619 -21.09 4.93 -22.09
C LEU A 619 -22.31 4.04 -21.89
N ALA A 620 -22.69 3.82 -20.64
CA ALA A 620 -23.96 3.22 -20.26
C ALA A 620 -24.98 4.31 -19.90
N ILE A 621 -26.23 4.10 -20.27
CA ILE A 621 -27.39 4.92 -19.89
C ILE A 621 -28.51 3.98 -19.47
N ALA A 622 -29.09 4.22 -18.29
CA ALA A 622 -30.22 3.42 -17.82
C ALA A 622 -31.35 4.31 -17.29
N VAL A 623 -32.57 3.84 -17.51
CA VAL A 623 -33.81 4.45 -17.00
C VAL A 623 -34.72 3.36 -16.44
N THR A 624 -35.32 3.64 -15.29
CA THR A 624 -36.25 2.70 -14.65
C THR A 624 -37.26 3.46 -13.76
N GLY A 625 -38.38 2.85 -13.42
CA GLY A 625 -39.43 3.45 -12.61
C GLY A 625 -40.23 4.52 -13.38
N LEU A 626 -40.49 5.67 -12.78
CA LEU A 626 -41.22 6.77 -13.39
C LEU A 626 -40.30 7.67 -14.20
N ALA A 627 -40.56 7.85 -15.50
CA ALA A 627 -39.89 8.88 -16.32
C ALA A 627 -40.33 10.28 -15.92
N THR A 628 -41.58 10.41 -15.51
CA THR A 628 -42.23 11.64 -15.02
C THR A 628 -43.02 11.33 -13.78
N PRO A 629 -42.76 11.94 -12.63
CA PRO A 629 -43.53 11.75 -11.41
C PRO A 629 -44.91 12.44 -11.54
N GLN A 630 -45.88 11.94 -10.81
CA GLN A 630 -47.20 12.56 -10.72
C GLN A 630 -47.11 13.94 -10.05
N SER A 631 -47.77 14.92 -10.65
CA SER A 631 -47.91 16.27 -10.10
C SER A 631 -49.34 16.75 -10.28
N TRP A 632 -49.67 17.95 -9.78
CA TRP A 632 -51.04 18.51 -9.87
C TRP A 632 -51.50 18.76 -11.32
N ASN A 633 -50.54 18.95 -12.25
CA ASN A 633 -50.83 19.24 -13.67
C ASN A 633 -50.35 18.17 -14.63
N GLN A 634 -49.76 17.06 -14.13
CA GLN A 634 -49.17 16.02 -14.98
C GLN A 634 -49.41 14.64 -14.37
N LYS A 635 -49.84 13.69 -15.19
CA LYS A 635 -49.93 12.28 -14.82
C LYS A 635 -48.56 11.61 -14.71
N ALA A 636 -48.44 10.61 -13.83
CA ALA A 636 -47.29 9.75 -13.80
C ALA A 636 -47.07 9.03 -15.14
N GLU A 637 -45.86 9.01 -15.62
CA GLU A 637 -45.47 8.30 -16.85
C GLU A 637 -44.36 7.31 -16.52
N GLN A 638 -44.56 6.06 -16.87
CA GLN A 638 -43.58 5.03 -16.68
C GLN A 638 -42.41 5.22 -17.66
N ALA A 639 -41.17 4.92 -17.24
CA ALA A 639 -40.06 4.81 -18.13
C ALA A 639 -40.30 3.73 -19.19
N SER A 640 -39.84 3.97 -20.38
CA SER A 640 -40.05 3.08 -21.52
C SER A 640 -38.79 3.03 -22.42
N PHE A 641 -38.82 2.09 -23.35
CA PHE A 641 -37.81 2.06 -24.39
C PHE A 641 -37.64 3.41 -25.10
N TYR A 642 -38.74 4.12 -25.34
CA TYR A 642 -38.73 5.42 -26.01
C TYR A 642 -38.15 6.53 -25.15
N THR A 643 -38.29 6.44 -23.84
CA THR A 643 -37.63 7.37 -22.90
C THR A 643 -36.11 7.26 -23.04
N LEU A 644 -35.58 6.03 -23.07
CA LEU A 644 -34.15 5.76 -23.28
C LEU A 644 -33.71 6.18 -24.70
N ARG A 645 -34.45 5.72 -25.75
CA ARG A 645 -34.13 6.02 -27.15
C ARG A 645 -34.06 7.52 -27.43
N ALA A 646 -34.90 8.34 -26.82
CA ALA A 646 -34.88 9.77 -26.99
C ALA A 646 -33.54 10.39 -26.56
N GLN A 647 -32.90 9.86 -25.50
CA GLN A 647 -31.61 10.33 -25.02
C GLN A 647 -30.49 9.92 -25.99
N ILE A 648 -30.53 8.68 -26.50
CA ILE A 648 -29.59 8.19 -27.51
C ILE A 648 -29.68 9.03 -28.79
N GLU A 649 -30.88 9.31 -29.25
CA GLU A 649 -31.08 10.15 -30.43
C GLU A 649 -30.52 11.56 -30.25
N LEU A 650 -30.77 12.18 -29.11
CA LEU A 650 -30.22 13.51 -28.80
C LEU A 650 -28.71 13.52 -28.72
N LEU A 651 -28.12 12.50 -28.10
CA LEU A 651 -26.69 12.31 -28.05
C LEU A 651 -26.09 12.19 -29.46
N LEU A 652 -26.65 11.31 -30.29
CA LEU A 652 -26.17 11.11 -31.65
C LEU A 652 -26.29 12.39 -32.49
N ARG A 653 -27.39 13.13 -32.37
CA ARG A 653 -27.57 14.44 -33.01
C ARG A 653 -26.52 15.45 -32.57
N ARG A 654 -26.13 15.44 -31.28
CA ARG A 654 -25.06 16.31 -30.78
C ARG A 654 -23.72 16.06 -31.48
N PHE A 655 -23.48 14.82 -31.89
CA PHE A 655 -22.33 14.39 -32.69
C PHE A 655 -22.55 14.50 -34.20
N GLY A 656 -23.68 15.04 -34.63
CA GLY A 656 -24.02 15.22 -36.06
C GLY A 656 -24.47 13.95 -36.75
N LEU A 657 -24.92 12.95 -36.00
CA LEU A 657 -25.46 11.70 -36.53
C LEU A 657 -26.99 11.71 -36.47
N ASP A 658 -27.64 11.39 -37.61
CA ASP A 658 -29.08 11.12 -37.64
C ASP A 658 -29.33 9.63 -37.37
N ILE A 659 -30.03 9.32 -36.29
CA ILE A 659 -30.33 7.94 -35.89
C ILE A 659 -31.10 7.17 -36.98
N TYR A 660 -31.95 7.85 -37.76
CA TYR A 660 -32.71 7.23 -38.85
C TYR A 660 -31.88 6.96 -40.11
N ALA A 661 -30.70 7.55 -40.22
CA ALA A 661 -29.74 7.24 -41.30
C ALA A 661 -28.81 6.08 -40.90
N LEU A 662 -28.80 5.68 -39.66
CA LEU A 662 -28.02 4.52 -39.19
C LEU A 662 -28.77 3.22 -39.44
N ARG A 663 -28.05 2.20 -39.82
CA ARG A 663 -28.58 0.84 -39.89
C ARG A 663 -29.00 0.40 -38.52
N THR A 664 -30.26 -0.03 -38.36
CA THR A 664 -30.82 -0.52 -37.10
C THR A 664 -31.30 -1.95 -37.31
N GLU A 665 -30.91 -2.86 -36.44
CA GLU A 665 -31.34 -4.26 -36.47
C GLU A 665 -31.91 -4.68 -35.13
N SER A 666 -32.81 -5.67 -35.14
CA SER A 666 -33.24 -6.34 -33.92
C SER A 666 -32.06 -7.10 -33.34
N LEU A 667 -31.87 -6.98 -31.99
CA LEU A 667 -30.82 -7.67 -31.29
C LEU A 667 -31.44 -8.83 -30.49
N GLU A 668 -31.10 -10.06 -30.87
CA GLU A 668 -31.35 -11.23 -30.03
C GLU A 668 -30.20 -11.40 -29.06
N SER A 669 -30.45 -11.31 -27.76
CA SER A 669 -29.43 -11.34 -26.74
C SER A 669 -29.97 -11.95 -25.44
N ASP A 670 -29.11 -12.63 -24.71
CA ASP A 670 -29.41 -13.11 -23.36
C ASP A 670 -29.46 -11.97 -22.31
N LEU A 671 -28.98 -10.78 -22.66
CA LEU A 671 -29.01 -9.60 -21.78
C LEU A 671 -30.34 -8.82 -21.87
N PHE A 672 -31.02 -8.90 -23.00
CA PHE A 672 -32.20 -8.11 -23.27
C PHE A 672 -33.43 -9.01 -23.59
N GLY A 673 -34.63 -8.50 -23.27
CA GLY A 673 -35.85 -9.03 -23.81
C GLY A 673 -36.08 -8.52 -25.24
N ASP A 674 -36.54 -7.29 -25.36
CA ASP A 674 -36.66 -6.61 -26.65
C ASP A 674 -35.54 -5.57 -26.77
N ALA A 675 -34.74 -5.66 -27.86
CA ALA A 675 -33.61 -4.77 -28.08
C ALA A 675 -33.33 -4.49 -29.55
N VAL A 676 -32.63 -3.39 -29.77
CA VAL A 676 -32.10 -3.00 -31.08
C VAL A 676 -30.63 -2.65 -30.98
N GLU A 677 -29.96 -2.84 -32.11
CA GLU A 677 -28.56 -2.53 -32.31
C GLU A 677 -28.39 -1.52 -33.43
N LEU A 678 -27.59 -0.47 -33.20
CA LEU A 678 -27.25 0.53 -34.19
C LEU A 678 -25.82 0.28 -34.70
N TYR A 679 -25.67 0.45 -36.03
CA TYR A 679 -24.41 0.20 -36.69
C TYR A 679 -23.82 1.48 -37.29
N ILE A 680 -22.49 1.61 -37.13
CA ILE A 680 -21.71 2.63 -37.84
C ILE A 680 -20.54 1.93 -38.55
N ASN A 681 -20.34 2.26 -39.86
CA ASN A 681 -19.35 1.59 -40.69
C ASN A 681 -19.44 0.04 -40.65
N ASN A 682 -20.63 -0.50 -40.67
CA ASN A 682 -20.98 -1.94 -40.57
C ASN A 682 -20.55 -2.63 -39.27
N LYS A 683 -20.26 -1.87 -38.24
CA LYS A 683 -19.95 -2.39 -36.90
C LYS A 683 -21.01 -1.93 -35.89
N PRO A 684 -21.48 -2.80 -35.01
CA PRO A 684 -22.38 -2.41 -33.96
C PRO A 684 -21.64 -1.46 -33.00
N PHE A 685 -22.31 -0.39 -32.56
CA PHE A 685 -21.73 0.58 -31.60
C PHE A 685 -22.70 1.06 -30.51
N VAL A 686 -24.00 0.82 -30.70
CA VAL A 686 -25.01 1.05 -29.65
C VAL A 686 -25.87 -0.19 -29.56
N GLN A 687 -26.02 -0.70 -28.36
CA GLN A 687 -27.02 -1.70 -27.99
C GLN A 687 -27.99 -1.06 -27.01
N MET A 688 -29.31 -1.18 -27.24
CA MET A 688 -30.31 -0.61 -26.34
C MET A 688 -31.58 -1.44 -26.32
N GLY A 689 -32.15 -1.62 -25.14
CA GLY A 689 -33.38 -2.40 -24.99
C GLY A 689 -33.89 -2.48 -23.54
N GLN A 690 -34.89 -3.29 -23.35
CA GLN A 690 -35.37 -3.68 -22.02
C GLN A 690 -34.49 -4.82 -21.51
N VAL A 691 -33.93 -4.67 -20.31
CA VAL A 691 -33.11 -5.71 -19.69
C VAL A 691 -33.92 -6.98 -19.48
N ASN A 692 -33.31 -8.14 -19.75
CA ASN A 692 -34.00 -9.43 -19.64
C ASN A 692 -34.58 -9.65 -18.22
N ALA A 693 -35.82 -10.11 -18.17
CA ALA A 693 -36.52 -10.34 -16.90
C ALA A 693 -35.78 -11.32 -15.96
N LYS A 694 -34.98 -12.27 -16.51
CA LYS A 694 -34.14 -13.17 -15.70
C LYS A 694 -33.04 -12.41 -14.97
N ILE A 695 -32.42 -11.43 -15.63
CA ILE A 695 -31.40 -10.57 -15.03
C ILE A 695 -32.04 -9.68 -13.98
N CYS A 696 -33.14 -9.00 -14.28
CA CYS A 696 -33.85 -8.20 -13.28
C CYS A 696 -34.21 -9.02 -12.03
N LYS A 697 -34.67 -10.25 -12.20
CA LYS A 697 -34.97 -11.17 -11.10
C LYS A 697 -33.71 -11.57 -10.30
N ALA A 698 -32.56 -11.76 -10.95
CA ALA A 698 -31.30 -12.08 -10.28
C ALA A 698 -30.83 -10.93 -9.37
N PHE A 699 -31.21 -9.69 -9.70
CA PHE A 699 -30.97 -8.50 -8.87
C PHE A 699 -32.18 -8.12 -7.98
N ASP A 700 -33.16 -9.01 -7.80
CA ASP A 700 -34.38 -8.80 -7.00
C ASP A 700 -35.19 -7.53 -7.40
N LEU A 701 -35.14 -7.19 -8.67
CA LEU A 701 -35.87 -6.03 -9.22
C LEU A 701 -37.22 -6.46 -9.78
N LYS A 702 -38.26 -5.73 -9.37
CA LYS A 702 -39.68 -5.94 -9.81
C LYS A 702 -40.10 -5.04 -10.96
N GLN A 703 -39.33 -3.99 -11.21
CA GLN A 703 -39.58 -2.97 -12.23
C GLN A 703 -38.70 -3.23 -13.48
N ASP A 704 -39.22 -2.75 -14.63
CA ASP A 704 -38.47 -2.82 -15.87
C ASP A 704 -37.30 -1.85 -15.84
N VAL A 705 -36.17 -2.31 -16.38
CA VAL A 705 -34.97 -1.49 -16.58
C VAL A 705 -34.72 -1.40 -18.07
N PHE A 706 -34.60 -0.18 -18.59
CA PHE A 706 -34.21 0.09 -19.96
C PHE A 706 -32.77 0.56 -19.95
N PHE A 707 -31.92 -0.14 -20.72
CA PHE A 707 -30.48 0.04 -20.71
C PHE A 707 -29.94 0.23 -22.12
N ALA A 708 -28.96 1.14 -22.27
CA ALA A 708 -28.19 1.30 -23.50
C ALA A 708 -26.71 1.33 -23.18
N GLU A 709 -25.91 0.70 -24.03
CA GLU A 709 -24.46 0.76 -24.01
C GLU A 709 -23.94 1.22 -25.36
N ILE A 710 -23.06 2.23 -25.33
CA ILE A 710 -22.45 2.86 -26.52
C ILE A 710 -20.96 2.63 -26.49
N ASP A 711 -20.38 2.07 -27.58
CA ASP A 711 -18.94 2.13 -27.81
C ASP A 711 -18.54 3.58 -28.09
N PHE A 712 -18.08 4.28 -27.05
CA PHE A 712 -17.76 5.69 -27.13
C PHE A 712 -16.51 5.97 -27.94
N ASP A 713 -15.52 5.07 -27.91
CA ASP A 713 -14.31 5.17 -28.73
C ASP A 713 -14.65 5.06 -30.22
N MET A 714 -15.59 4.17 -30.58
CA MET A 714 -16.06 4.04 -31.95
C MET A 714 -16.85 5.28 -32.39
N LEU A 715 -17.71 5.81 -31.53
CA LEU A 715 -18.44 7.06 -31.80
C LEU A 715 -17.48 8.22 -32.08
N LEU A 716 -16.45 8.39 -31.24
CA LEU A 716 -15.43 9.44 -31.40
C LEU A 716 -14.66 9.30 -32.71
N LYS A 717 -14.27 8.06 -33.08
CA LYS A 717 -13.58 7.76 -34.35
C LYS A 717 -14.45 8.11 -35.54
N ALA A 718 -15.74 7.74 -35.49
CA ALA A 718 -16.67 7.96 -36.62
C ALA A 718 -16.96 9.46 -36.84
N THR A 719 -17.01 10.22 -35.75
CA THR A 719 -17.35 11.65 -35.80
C THR A 719 -16.14 12.58 -35.92
N ARG A 720 -14.92 12.04 -35.96
CA ARG A 720 -13.65 12.81 -36.04
C ARG A 720 -13.64 13.83 -37.20
N LYS A 721 -14.27 13.53 -38.31
CA LYS A 721 -14.30 14.38 -39.51
C LYS A 721 -15.54 15.28 -39.57
N HIS A 722 -16.46 15.15 -38.57
CA HIS A 722 -17.67 15.97 -38.59
C HIS A 722 -17.33 17.43 -38.34
N LYS A 723 -17.81 18.31 -39.22
CA LYS A 723 -17.67 19.76 -39.09
C LYS A 723 -19.05 20.36 -38.88
N VAL A 724 -19.20 21.08 -37.81
CA VAL A 724 -20.41 21.89 -37.56
C VAL A 724 -20.42 23.04 -38.56
N SER A 725 -21.48 23.18 -39.34
CA SER A 725 -21.69 24.31 -40.27
C SER A 725 -23.00 25.00 -39.90
N ALA A 726 -22.97 26.29 -39.84
CA ALA A 726 -24.17 27.10 -39.73
C ALA A 726 -24.77 27.34 -41.11
N THR A 727 -26.08 27.20 -41.24
CA THR A 727 -26.84 27.57 -42.44
C THR A 727 -27.83 28.66 -42.08
N GLU A 728 -28.09 29.57 -43.02
CA GLU A 728 -29.12 30.60 -42.80
C GLU A 728 -30.49 29.95 -42.62
N LEU A 729 -31.28 30.49 -41.69
CA LEU A 729 -32.68 30.10 -41.53
C LEU A 729 -33.49 30.49 -42.76
N SER A 730 -34.40 29.57 -43.14
CA SER A 730 -35.33 29.89 -44.25
C SER A 730 -36.19 31.10 -43.93
N LYS A 731 -36.38 31.99 -44.90
CA LYS A 731 -37.27 33.15 -44.81
C LYS A 731 -38.71 32.79 -45.24
N TYR A 732 -38.91 31.59 -45.74
CA TYR A 732 -40.20 31.12 -46.28
C TYR A 732 -40.86 30.13 -45.35
N PRO A 733 -42.24 30.14 -45.25
CA PRO A 733 -42.96 29.32 -44.32
C PRO A 733 -42.93 27.82 -44.74
N GLU A 734 -42.80 26.96 -43.71
CA GLU A 734 -42.94 25.51 -43.88
C GLU A 734 -44.40 25.12 -44.10
N VAL A 735 -44.63 24.04 -44.85
CA VAL A 735 -45.95 23.47 -45.08
C VAL A 735 -46.03 22.06 -44.50
N LYS A 736 -46.99 21.84 -43.61
CA LYS A 736 -47.26 20.53 -43.03
C LYS A 736 -48.34 19.82 -43.82
N ARG A 737 -48.16 18.52 -44.11
CA ARG A 737 -49.13 17.63 -44.71
C ARG A 737 -49.11 16.29 -44.02
N ASP A 738 -50.30 15.75 -43.78
CA ASP A 738 -50.44 14.47 -43.09
C ASP A 738 -50.97 13.42 -44.12
N LEU A 739 -50.59 12.16 -43.91
CA LEU A 739 -51.01 11.03 -44.73
C LEU A 739 -51.17 9.80 -43.89
N ALA A 740 -52.32 9.18 -43.93
CA ALA A 740 -52.58 7.91 -43.27
C ALA A 740 -52.36 6.75 -44.25
N LEU A 741 -51.47 5.84 -43.88
CA LEU A 741 -51.04 4.72 -44.73
C LEU A 741 -51.44 3.39 -44.08
N LEU A 742 -52.20 2.55 -44.78
CA LEU A 742 -52.42 1.17 -44.40
C LEU A 742 -51.32 0.31 -45.01
N VAL A 743 -50.52 -0.35 -44.20
CA VAL A 743 -49.36 -1.16 -44.63
C VAL A 743 -49.34 -2.51 -43.97
N ASP A 744 -48.58 -3.45 -44.50
CA ASP A 744 -48.31 -4.73 -43.82
C ASP A 744 -47.58 -4.53 -42.50
N LYS A 745 -47.86 -5.37 -41.51
CA LYS A 745 -47.25 -5.27 -40.16
C LYS A 745 -45.72 -5.30 -40.21
N GLY A 746 -45.12 -5.98 -41.20
CA GLY A 746 -43.66 -6.04 -41.40
C GLY A 746 -43.05 -4.74 -41.91
N VAL A 747 -43.82 -3.79 -42.43
CA VAL A 747 -43.29 -2.51 -42.93
C VAL A 747 -42.97 -1.59 -41.77
N SER A 748 -41.71 -1.19 -41.63
CA SER A 748 -41.23 -0.27 -40.60
C SER A 748 -41.39 1.20 -41.00
N PHE A 749 -41.52 2.09 -39.99
CA PHE A 749 -41.50 3.54 -40.23
C PHE A 749 -40.18 3.99 -40.87
N SER A 750 -39.05 3.37 -40.54
CA SER A 750 -37.75 3.67 -41.15
C SER A 750 -37.75 3.43 -42.67
N GLN A 751 -38.39 2.36 -43.13
CA GLN A 751 -38.53 2.06 -44.57
C GLN A 751 -39.36 3.11 -45.29
N LEU A 752 -40.48 3.52 -44.69
CA LEU A 752 -41.36 4.58 -45.26
C LEU A 752 -40.60 5.92 -45.27
N ARG A 753 -39.93 6.29 -44.19
CA ARG A 753 -39.13 7.51 -44.11
C ARG A 753 -38.00 7.51 -45.16
N ALA A 754 -37.27 6.41 -45.31
CA ALA A 754 -36.21 6.28 -46.29
C ALA A 754 -36.77 6.42 -47.76
N THR A 755 -37.93 5.84 -47.99
CA THR A 755 -38.61 5.99 -49.28
C THR A 755 -39.03 7.43 -49.54
N ALA A 756 -39.57 8.13 -48.53
CA ALA A 756 -39.95 9.53 -48.67
C ALA A 756 -38.74 10.43 -49.04
N PHE A 757 -37.64 10.32 -48.30
CA PHE A 757 -36.43 11.10 -48.59
C PHE A 757 -35.75 10.70 -49.93
N ALA A 758 -35.88 9.45 -50.37
CA ALA A 758 -35.38 9.01 -51.66
C ALA A 758 -36.24 9.59 -52.80
N THR A 759 -37.54 9.76 -52.58
CA THR A 759 -38.51 10.30 -53.55
C THR A 759 -38.42 11.81 -53.65
N GLU A 760 -38.40 12.52 -52.54
CA GLU A 760 -38.31 13.98 -52.53
C GLU A 760 -37.06 14.43 -51.73
N LYS A 761 -36.03 14.89 -52.45
CA LYS A 761 -34.72 15.25 -51.89
C LYS A 761 -34.53 16.74 -51.57
N LYS A 762 -35.39 17.60 -52.10
CA LYS A 762 -35.20 19.06 -52.10
C LYS A 762 -36.17 19.75 -51.14
N LEU A 763 -37.45 19.40 -51.23
CA LEU A 763 -38.51 20.07 -50.49
C LEU A 763 -38.86 19.38 -49.16
N LEU A 764 -38.58 18.08 -49.05
CA LEU A 764 -38.91 17.32 -47.84
C LEU A 764 -37.91 17.63 -46.70
N LYS A 765 -38.34 18.33 -45.68
CA LYS A 765 -37.50 18.68 -44.51
C LYS A 765 -37.55 17.61 -43.45
N SER A 766 -38.73 17.09 -43.12
CA SER A 766 -38.88 16.02 -42.15
C SER A 766 -40.08 15.16 -42.39
N VAL A 767 -40.02 13.92 -41.93
CA VAL A 767 -41.13 12.97 -41.83
C VAL A 767 -41.22 12.50 -40.38
N SER A 768 -42.36 12.60 -39.80
CA SER A 768 -42.65 12.11 -38.43
C SER A 768 -43.85 11.17 -38.40
N LEU A 769 -43.82 10.24 -37.47
CA LEU A 769 -44.94 9.34 -37.16
C LEU A 769 -45.64 9.89 -35.95
N PHE A 770 -46.94 10.17 -36.07
CA PHE A 770 -47.70 10.74 -34.94
C PHE A 770 -48.80 9.81 -34.41
N ASP A 771 -49.19 8.77 -35.22
CA ASP A 771 -50.13 7.75 -34.72
C ASP A 771 -49.85 6.39 -35.38
N VAL A 772 -50.05 5.33 -34.60
CA VAL A 772 -49.97 3.93 -35.05
C VAL A 772 -51.23 3.22 -34.58
N TYR A 773 -52.01 2.72 -35.47
CA TYR A 773 -53.23 1.98 -35.13
C TYR A 773 -53.11 0.52 -35.61
N GLU A 774 -53.23 -0.40 -34.64
CA GLU A 774 -53.32 -1.85 -34.87
C GLU A 774 -54.53 -2.34 -34.06
N GLY A 775 -55.62 -2.62 -34.76
CA GLY A 775 -56.87 -3.03 -34.13
C GLY A 775 -57.85 -3.72 -35.06
N ASP A 776 -58.94 -4.24 -34.49
CA ASP A 776 -59.90 -5.13 -35.19
C ASP A 776 -60.67 -4.49 -36.38
N LYS A 777 -60.49 -3.17 -36.58
CA LYS A 777 -61.06 -2.44 -37.71
C LYS A 777 -60.19 -2.46 -38.95
N LEU A 778 -59.04 -3.10 -38.91
CA LEU A 778 -58.09 -3.24 -40.02
C LEU A 778 -58.11 -4.67 -40.55
N PRO A 779 -57.80 -4.85 -41.84
CA PRO A 779 -57.58 -6.18 -42.39
C PRO A 779 -56.50 -6.92 -41.61
N GLU A 780 -56.61 -8.23 -41.46
CA GLU A 780 -55.66 -9.07 -40.77
C GLU A 780 -54.24 -8.91 -41.40
N GLY A 781 -53.21 -8.82 -40.61
CA GLY A 781 -51.83 -8.63 -41.07
C GLY A 781 -51.49 -7.18 -41.46
N LYS A 782 -52.40 -6.23 -41.30
CA LYS A 782 -52.17 -4.81 -41.61
C LYS A 782 -52.12 -3.94 -40.36
N LYS A 783 -51.43 -2.78 -40.52
CA LYS A 783 -51.44 -1.67 -39.53
C LYS A 783 -51.53 -0.34 -40.25
N SER A 784 -51.99 0.68 -39.57
CA SER A 784 -52.09 2.04 -40.10
C SER A 784 -51.05 2.94 -39.43
N TYR A 785 -50.25 3.62 -40.28
CA TYR A 785 -49.37 4.68 -39.86
C TYR A 785 -49.93 6.05 -40.26
N ALA A 786 -50.02 6.99 -39.33
CA ALA A 786 -50.29 8.39 -39.60
C ALA A 786 -48.96 9.17 -39.64
N LEU A 787 -48.56 9.58 -40.81
CA LEU A 787 -47.32 10.27 -41.09
C LEU A 787 -47.55 11.76 -41.34
N SER A 788 -46.67 12.59 -40.78
CA SER A 788 -46.66 14.04 -41.02
C SER A 788 -45.39 14.43 -41.80
N PHE A 789 -45.55 15.12 -42.90
CA PHE A 789 -44.50 15.60 -43.78
C PHE A 789 -44.36 17.10 -43.66
N ILE A 790 -43.16 17.61 -43.37
CA ILE A 790 -42.84 19.03 -43.44
C ILE A 790 -42.10 19.32 -44.71
N LEU A 791 -42.69 20.17 -45.58
CA LEU A 791 -42.14 20.62 -46.83
C LEU A 791 -41.66 22.07 -46.72
N GLU A 792 -40.49 22.37 -47.26
CA GLU A 792 -39.88 23.73 -47.23
C GLU A 792 -39.09 23.93 -48.52
N ASP A 793 -39.22 25.14 -49.11
CA ASP A 793 -38.31 25.61 -50.15
C ASP A 793 -37.54 26.80 -49.59
N LYS A 794 -36.22 26.73 -49.58
CA LYS A 794 -35.33 27.79 -49.04
C LYS A 794 -35.32 29.06 -49.88
N ASN A 795 -35.81 29.01 -51.11
CA ASN A 795 -35.72 30.09 -52.11
C ASN A 795 -37.06 30.78 -52.40
N GLN A 796 -38.17 30.10 -52.09
CA GLN A 796 -39.53 30.67 -52.36
C GLN A 796 -40.60 30.03 -51.53
N THR A 797 -41.74 30.71 -51.43
CA THR A 797 -42.94 30.16 -50.80
C THR A 797 -43.52 29.03 -51.67
N LEU A 798 -43.82 27.87 -51.06
CA LEU A 798 -44.45 26.75 -51.74
C LEU A 798 -45.90 27.12 -52.19
N ASN A 799 -46.21 26.78 -53.43
CA ASN A 799 -47.57 26.89 -53.92
C ASN A 799 -48.30 25.55 -53.95
N ASP A 800 -49.65 25.55 -53.88
CA ASP A 800 -50.49 24.37 -53.75
C ASP A 800 -50.19 23.32 -54.88
N LYS A 801 -49.94 23.72 -56.06
CA LYS A 801 -49.64 22.82 -57.21
C LYS A 801 -48.32 22.06 -56.96
N THR A 802 -47.32 22.70 -56.37
CA THR A 802 -46.05 22.05 -56.05
C THR A 802 -46.22 21.06 -54.90
N ILE A 803 -47.00 21.49 -53.87
CA ILE A 803 -47.29 20.66 -52.68
C ILE A 803 -48.05 19.40 -53.10
N GLU A 804 -49.15 19.53 -53.91
CA GLU A 804 -49.95 18.40 -54.36
C GLU A 804 -49.16 17.42 -55.24
N ARG A 805 -48.29 17.93 -56.08
CA ARG A 805 -47.37 17.12 -56.88
C ARG A 805 -46.41 16.32 -56.02
N THR A 806 -45.81 16.95 -55.04
CA THR A 806 -44.87 16.30 -54.14
C THR A 806 -45.61 15.21 -53.32
N MET A 807 -46.80 15.54 -52.78
CA MET A 807 -47.52 14.56 -51.94
C MET A 807 -48.00 13.38 -52.82
N SER A 808 -48.46 13.63 -54.05
CA SER A 808 -48.82 12.55 -55.01
C SER A 808 -47.64 11.66 -55.33
N ALA A 809 -46.45 12.24 -55.54
CA ALA A 809 -45.26 11.46 -55.79
C ALA A 809 -44.87 10.58 -54.62
N LEU A 810 -44.93 11.12 -53.35
CA LEU A 810 -44.70 10.36 -52.13
C LEU A 810 -45.72 9.23 -51.96
N GLN A 811 -47.00 9.51 -52.15
CA GLN A 811 -48.07 8.50 -52.15
C GLN A 811 -47.79 7.35 -53.12
N SER A 812 -47.56 7.66 -54.39
CA SER A 812 -47.24 6.65 -55.41
C SER A 812 -46.00 5.83 -55.05
N ALA A 813 -44.99 6.44 -54.45
CA ALA A 813 -43.82 5.74 -54.02
C ALA A 813 -44.09 4.74 -52.89
N PHE A 814 -44.95 5.07 -51.93
CA PHE A 814 -45.38 4.18 -50.85
C PHE A 814 -46.25 3.03 -51.37
N GLU A 815 -47.17 3.32 -52.27
CA GLU A 815 -47.99 2.31 -52.94
C GLU A 815 -47.16 1.30 -53.73
N HIS A 816 -46.23 1.76 -54.54
CA HIS A 816 -45.40 0.90 -55.35
C HIS A 816 -44.37 0.10 -54.52
N LYS A 817 -43.68 0.71 -53.59
CA LYS A 817 -42.58 0.05 -52.86
C LYS A 817 -43.06 -0.79 -51.66
N HIS A 818 -44.12 -0.39 -51.02
CA HIS A 818 -44.57 -1.01 -49.77
C HIS A 818 -46.00 -1.54 -49.81
N GLY A 819 -46.66 -1.49 -50.99
CA GLY A 819 -48.04 -1.92 -51.11
C GLY A 819 -49.01 -1.13 -50.21
N ALA A 820 -48.61 0.11 -49.85
CA ALA A 820 -49.39 0.96 -48.94
C ALA A 820 -50.74 1.35 -49.63
N GLN A 821 -51.78 1.49 -48.81
CA GLN A 821 -53.05 2.04 -49.21
C GLN A 821 -53.35 3.29 -48.39
N ILE A 822 -53.86 4.32 -49.04
CA ILE A 822 -54.27 5.52 -48.31
C ILE A 822 -55.54 5.23 -47.53
N ARG A 823 -55.65 5.69 -46.31
CA ARG A 823 -56.83 5.52 -45.52
C ARG A 823 -57.59 6.84 -45.31
#